data_7f7d30ca67ee6a8ad279f05bc817bf78
#
_entry.id   7f7d30ca67ee6a8ad279f05bc817bf78
#
_cell.length_a   1.000
_cell.length_b   1.000
_cell.length_c   1.000
_cell.angle_alpha   90.00
_cell.angle_beta   90.00
_cell.angle_gamma   90.00
#
_symmetry.space_group_name_H-M   'P 1'
#
loop_
_entity.id
_entity.type
_entity.pdbx_description
1 polymer ?
#
loop_
_entity_poly.entity_id
_entity_poly.type
_entity_poly.pdbx_seq_one_letter_code
_entity_poly.pdbx_strand_id
1 'polypeptide(L)'
;MRGEDGSPIACAPFTKSGSGQNAKYTIGETWYDFKGHGKRLHYYDLMTRAYLAFVYRPTLGKATLPFGIDEVYRVLAQDELLPALKTVIERANKVETDHLVTAHPVVSKLSHRLVAAGIPDLAAEDEDAELRLIRTAQYANTFFVRDMNESSALPETTIWEIEAALNLFSLTESLLQVLQSKGELASLAGCEAYLLETAAGQSIELELASELAVGKPAGQWQARSHIAAGIENMALPLRVEARFRLDLPAGQVKFEMRVPDASMMASLFDKSEGEAAALAERYARQVGLLLVDIAMRSSARIERVDLVARTIGRDGSEDVDLFSASFDRDLYERSNGFLEERKGDPSTLYESLLDQATSANFTETASLSATPQPDPHAELSPEVAAAFGAKTYRDLEIFFNAELRSTAECLADAIAAAADTSSAVASVRQIEADTLAHDSNPRTAEAFTRLLRALAEGTIDPHEQNTTVNCFLGEDECMSAYRAAEALTSADQPEEALQILTNAVAKLEETGHFADNETTVYRVFDSYAARLVYNQVKAGTLPAPQDCTILQDRGKETQLAPDSYAFCLFELAYLLCSRDHIDEAMRCAKKAITIAPTMSAGYRALGRIFVFKDDFANAQATLESALTLMTSPDDIGALYYHLAYALWKSGDPETALASYIKALQTSNVVSAACVSEIEELQKDTGLPLPLSEDIDRLLDDAGVPLVPTESMRAVLEEAAITALDEGLFDIARVLLSFVFRYRNDDALVGVLRSLETSLF
;
A
#
# COMPACT_ATOMS: atom_id res chain seq x y z
N MET A 1 -13.02 -9.16 45.84
CA MET A 1 -12.41 -7.96 45.25
C MET A 1 -11.60 -7.26 46.34
N ARG A 2 -10.43 -6.79 45.97
CA ARG A 2 -9.53 -6.07 46.86
C ARG A 2 -9.17 -4.72 46.25
N GLY A 3 -9.01 -3.70 47.06
CA GLY A 3 -8.48 -2.40 46.64
C GLY A 3 -7.00 -2.44 46.31
N GLU A 4 -6.47 -1.35 45.80
CA GLU A 4 -5.03 -1.21 45.49
C GLU A 4 -4.11 -1.43 46.70
N ASP A 5 -4.63 -1.14 47.89
CA ASP A 5 -3.99 -1.37 49.20
C ASP A 5 -4.14 -2.82 49.72
N GLY A 6 -4.71 -3.72 48.92
CA GLY A 6 -4.99 -5.09 49.29
C GLY A 6 -6.16 -5.28 50.22
N SER A 7 -6.86 -4.23 50.66
CA SER A 7 -8.03 -4.30 51.53
C SER A 7 -9.21 -4.92 50.77
N PRO A 8 -10.05 -5.74 51.44
CA PRO A 8 -11.22 -6.31 50.83
C PRO A 8 -12.29 -5.22 50.59
N ILE A 9 -12.62 -4.89 49.35
CA ILE A 9 -13.67 -3.98 48.99
C ILE A 9 -15.04 -4.65 49.07
N ALA A 10 -15.11 -5.91 48.57
CA ALA A 10 -16.37 -6.66 48.56
C ALA A 10 -16.15 -8.15 48.31
N CYS A 11 -17.11 -8.99 48.67
CA CYS A 11 -17.16 -10.41 48.36
C CYS A 11 -18.59 -10.82 47.94
N ALA A 12 -18.72 -11.75 47.03
CA ALA A 12 -20.00 -12.31 46.62
C ALA A 12 -19.87 -13.83 46.42
N PRO A 13 -20.94 -14.61 46.71
CA PRO A 13 -20.95 -16.02 46.42
C PRO A 13 -20.82 -16.26 44.90
N PHE A 14 -19.95 -17.18 44.55
CA PHE A 14 -19.70 -17.59 43.18
C PHE A 14 -19.99 -19.09 43.05
N THR A 15 -20.90 -19.44 42.17
CA THR A 15 -21.25 -20.84 41.91
C THR A 15 -21.16 -21.12 40.42
N LYS A 16 -20.70 -22.35 40.11
CA LYS A 16 -20.64 -22.87 38.76
C LYS A 16 -21.55 -24.07 38.64
N SER A 17 -22.47 -24.06 37.67
CA SER A 17 -23.30 -25.22 37.32
C SER A 17 -23.03 -25.64 35.88
N GLY A 18 -22.90 -26.96 35.62
CA GLY A 18 -22.57 -27.48 34.30
C GLY A 18 -21.07 -27.55 34.00
N SER A 19 -20.72 -28.04 32.80
CA SER A 19 -19.33 -28.23 32.37
C SER A 19 -19.14 -27.84 30.92
N GLY A 20 -17.92 -27.49 30.56
CA GLY A 20 -17.54 -27.11 29.18
C GLY A 20 -18.29 -25.87 28.67
N GLN A 21 -18.79 -25.91 27.45
CA GLN A 21 -19.52 -24.80 26.81
C GLN A 21 -20.91 -24.54 27.42
N ASN A 22 -21.44 -25.47 28.22
CA ASN A 22 -22.71 -25.32 28.89
C ASN A 22 -22.57 -24.89 30.36
N ALA A 23 -21.39 -24.44 30.78
CA ALA A 23 -21.17 -23.97 32.12
C ALA A 23 -21.93 -22.65 32.37
N LYS A 24 -22.75 -22.61 33.41
CA LYS A 24 -23.40 -21.39 33.93
C LYS A 24 -22.70 -20.96 35.19
N TYR A 25 -22.47 -19.68 35.31
CA TYR A 25 -21.84 -19.06 36.46
C TYR A 25 -22.83 -18.12 37.12
N THR A 26 -23.00 -18.23 38.41
CA THR A 26 -23.87 -17.35 39.18
C THR A 26 -23.03 -16.56 40.17
N ILE A 27 -23.15 -15.25 40.16
CA ILE A 27 -22.48 -14.31 41.06
C ILE A 27 -23.58 -13.54 41.78
N GLY A 28 -23.72 -13.76 43.06
CA GLY A 28 -24.89 -13.26 43.81
C GLY A 28 -26.17 -13.85 43.22
N GLU A 29 -27.05 -13.03 42.69
CA GLU A 29 -28.33 -13.42 42.08
C GLU A 29 -28.30 -13.41 40.53
N THR A 30 -27.19 -13.00 39.89
CA THR A 30 -27.06 -12.89 38.46
C THR A 30 -26.32 -14.08 37.85
N TRP A 31 -26.84 -14.63 36.78
CA TRP A 31 -26.23 -15.76 36.09
C TRP A 31 -25.71 -15.40 34.71
N TYR A 32 -24.69 -16.11 34.23
CA TYR A 32 -23.99 -15.88 32.96
C TYR A 32 -23.79 -17.16 32.17
N ASP A 33 -24.03 -17.11 30.87
CA ASP A 33 -23.89 -18.21 29.92
C ASP A 33 -22.64 -18.12 29.06
N PHE A 34 -21.97 -19.25 28.85
CA PHE A 34 -20.83 -19.39 27.95
C PHE A 34 -21.27 -19.92 26.58
N LYS A 35 -21.92 -19.15 25.78
CA LYS A 35 -22.27 -19.59 24.43
C LYS A 35 -21.47 -18.81 23.35
N GLY A 36 -20.72 -19.59 22.55
CA GLY A 36 -20.37 -19.20 21.20
C GLY A 36 -19.03 -18.52 20.90
N HIS A 37 -18.11 -18.32 21.86
CA HIS A 37 -16.83 -17.66 21.59
C HIS A 37 -15.62 -18.41 22.18
N GLY A 38 -14.40 -18.11 21.70
CA GLY A 38 -13.17 -18.78 22.15
C GLY A 38 -12.90 -18.65 23.66
N LYS A 39 -12.31 -19.68 24.25
CA LYS A 39 -12.18 -19.86 25.72
C LYS A 39 -11.52 -18.68 26.47
N ARG A 40 -10.66 -17.89 25.83
CA ARG A 40 -9.98 -16.74 26.47
C ARG A 40 -10.86 -15.50 26.55
N LEU A 41 -11.54 -15.14 25.48
CA LEU A 41 -12.45 -13.98 25.46
C LEU A 41 -13.59 -14.15 26.46
N HIS A 42 -14.12 -15.36 26.62
CA HIS A 42 -15.18 -15.63 27.59
C HIS A 42 -14.77 -15.47 29.03
N TYR A 43 -13.53 -15.84 29.37
CA TYR A 43 -13.05 -15.70 30.73
C TYR A 43 -13.00 -14.21 31.13
N TYR A 44 -12.45 -13.38 30.27
CA TYR A 44 -12.39 -11.93 30.50
C TYR A 44 -13.79 -11.27 30.50
N ASP A 45 -14.64 -11.59 29.53
CA ASP A 45 -16.01 -11.09 29.49
C ASP A 45 -16.83 -11.53 30.73
N LEU A 46 -16.64 -12.77 31.15
CA LEU A 46 -17.27 -13.27 32.38
C LEU A 46 -16.76 -12.53 33.62
N MET A 47 -15.46 -12.36 33.76
CA MET A 47 -14.86 -11.65 34.90
C MET A 47 -15.28 -10.19 34.93
N THR A 48 -15.36 -9.54 33.80
CA THR A 48 -15.85 -8.14 33.68
C THR A 48 -17.32 -8.04 34.03
N ARG A 49 -18.17 -8.89 33.46
CA ARG A 49 -19.61 -8.91 33.79
C ARG A 49 -19.86 -9.26 35.24
N ALA A 50 -19.08 -10.20 35.78
CA ALA A 50 -19.11 -10.55 37.18
C ALA A 50 -18.70 -9.38 38.08
N TYR A 51 -17.65 -8.65 37.71
CA TYR A 51 -17.19 -7.45 38.38
C TYR A 51 -18.28 -6.36 38.35
N LEU A 52 -18.80 -6.07 37.18
CA LEU A 52 -19.86 -5.06 36.98
C LEU A 52 -21.12 -5.44 37.71
N ALA A 53 -21.61 -6.68 37.63
CA ALA A 53 -22.79 -7.14 38.37
C ALA A 53 -22.60 -7.08 39.88
N PHE A 54 -21.37 -7.28 40.35
CA PHE A 54 -21.06 -7.28 41.78
C PHE A 54 -20.90 -5.89 42.36
N VAL A 55 -20.22 -4.96 41.68
CA VAL A 55 -20.01 -3.57 42.13
C VAL A 55 -21.32 -2.78 42.06
N TYR A 56 -22.26 -3.11 41.19
CA TYR A 56 -23.50 -2.39 40.90
C TYR A 56 -24.76 -3.13 41.33
N ARG A 57 -24.68 -3.84 42.39
CA ARG A 57 -25.88 -4.44 42.99
C ARG A 57 -26.98 -3.40 43.29
N PRO A 58 -28.26 -3.83 43.12
CA PRO A 58 -29.43 -2.94 43.31
C PRO A 58 -29.59 -2.28 44.70
N THR A 59 -28.78 -2.61 45.70
CA THR A 59 -28.75 -1.95 47.02
C THR A 59 -28.36 -0.49 46.94
N LEU A 60 -27.78 -0.02 45.86
CA LEU A 60 -27.41 1.36 45.61
C LEU A 60 -28.40 2.12 44.72
N GLY A 61 -29.56 1.58 44.42
CA GLY A 61 -30.66 2.17 43.66
C GLY A 61 -30.22 2.99 42.47
N LYS A 62 -30.54 2.58 41.23
CA LYS A 62 -30.30 3.30 39.98
C LYS A 62 -28.85 3.73 39.71
N ALA A 63 -27.82 3.10 40.31
CA ALA A 63 -26.46 3.38 40.00
C ALA A 63 -26.19 2.99 38.54
N THR A 64 -25.74 3.94 37.75
CA THR A 64 -25.19 3.72 36.44
C THR A 64 -23.95 2.82 36.59
N LEU A 65 -23.81 1.81 35.75
CA LEU A 65 -22.61 0.98 35.73
C LEU A 65 -21.37 1.86 35.59
N PRO A 66 -20.27 1.66 36.37
CA PRO A 66 -19.05 2.41 36.11
C PRO A 66 -18.54 2.10 34.75
N PHE A 67 -17.97 3.11 34.21
CA PHE A 67 -17.27 2.99 32.94
C PHE A 67 -15.91 2.35 33.21
N GLY A 68 -15.78 1.06 32.92
CA GLY A 68 -14.58 0.26 33.13
C GLY A 68 -13.77 0.13 31.83
N ILE A 69 -12.61 -0.52 31.94
CA ILE A 69 -11.68 -0.74 30.82
C ILE A 69 -12.36 -1.44 29.62
N ASP A 70 -13.08 -2.55 29.88
CA ASP A 70 -13.77 -3.29 28.80
C ASP A 70 -14.91 -2.49 28.14
N GLU A 71 -15.49 -1.55 28.85
CA GLU A 71 -16.49 -0.65 28.28
C GLU A 71 -15.85 0.41 27.36
N VAL A 72 -14.66 0.88 27.70
CA VAL A 72 -13.87 1.74 26.80
C VAL A 72 -13.62 1.02 25.50
N TYR A 73 -13.09 -0.22 25.53
CA TYR A 73 -12.86 -0.98 24.31
C TYR A 73 -14.12 -1.24 23.48
N ARG A 74 -15.26 -1.47 24.14
CA ARG A 74 -16.55 -1.63 23.41
C ARG A 74 -17.04 -0.33 22.76
N VAL A 75 -16.80 0.79 23.39
CA VAL A 75 -17.15 2.10 22.82
C VAL A 75 -16.22 2.42 21.65
N LEU A 76 -14.92 2.14 21.79
CA LEU A 76 -13.93 2.33 20.73
C LEU A 76 -14.10 1.37 19.53
N ALA A 77 -14.83 0.26 19.69
CA ALA A 77 -15.15 -0.66 18.60
C ALA A 77 -16.32 -0.18 17.71
N GLN A 78 -16.85 1.01 17.93
CA GLN A 78 -17.86 1.64 17.07
C GLN A 78 -17.21 2.23 15.82
N ASP A 79 -17.97 2.30 14.72
CA ASP A 79 -17.44 2.74 13.43
C ASP A 79 -16.92 4.18 13.40
N GLU A 80 -17.51 5.07 14.25
CA GLU A 80 -17.13 6.47 14.32
C GLU A 80 -16.36 6.75 15.62
N LEU A 81 -15.07 7.10 15.48
CA LEU A 81 -14.19 7.27 16.63
C LEU A 81 -14.52 8.52 17.45
N LEU A 82 -14.78 9.66 16.84
CA LEU A 82 -15.01 10.92 17.56
C LEU A 82 -16.22 10.87 18.50
N PRO A 83 -17.41 10.39 18.11
CA PRO A 83 -18.52 10.12 19.02
C PRO A 83 -18.18 9.12 20.14
N ALA A 84 -17.37 8.11 19.81
CA ALA A 84 -16.91 7.15 20.81
C ALA A 84 -16.04 7.78 21.88
N LEU A 85 -15.05 8.62 21.49
CA LEU A 85 -14.18 9.34 22.43
C LEU A 85 -14.98 10.28 23.34
N LYS A 86 -15.98 11.00 22.81
CA LYS A 86 -16.89 11.83 23.60
C LYS A 86 -17.68 11.03 24.63
N THR A 87 -18.18 9.88 24.20
CA THR A 87 -18.88 8.95 25.10
C THR A 87 -17.97 8.48 26.24
N VAL A 88 -16.68 8.23 25.96
CA VAL A 88 -15.67 7.89 26.99
C VAL A 88 -15.55 9.02 28.00
N ILE A 89 -15.38 10.26 27.53
CA ILE A 89 -15.25 11.45 28.41
C ILE A 89 -16.50 11.64 29.24
N GLU A 90 -17.69 11.67 28.64
CA GLU A 90 -18.95 11.87 29.32
C GLU A 90 -19.22 10.85 30.43
N ARG A 91 -18.97 9.57 30.13
CA ARG A 91 -19.19 8.48 31.08
C ARG A 91 -18.16 8.48 32.20
N ALA A 92 -16.89 8.76 31.93
CA ALA A 92 -15.86 8.87 32.95
C ALA A 92 -16.16 10.05 33.89
N ASN A 93 -16.49 11.23 33.37
CA ASN A 93 -16.83 12.42 34.16
C ASN A 93 -18.10 12.23 35.01
N LYS A 94 -19.10 11.51 34.50
CA LYS A 94 -20.33 11.23 35.23
C LYS A 94 -20.09 10.36 36.45
N VAL A 95 -19.17 9.44 36.39
CA VAL A 95 -18.75 8.59 37.52
C VAL A 95 -18.03 9.41 38.57
N GLU A 96 -17.18 10.37 38.18
CA GLU A 96 -16.45 11.25 39.10
C GLU A 96 -17.38 12.24 39.84
N THR A 97 -18.43 12.74 39.17
CA THR A 97 -19.38 13.70 39.79
C THR A 97 -20.36 13.04 40.77
N ASP A 98 -20.68 11.76 40.61
CA ASP A 98 -21.65 11.07 41.49
C ASP A 98 -21.08 10.62 42.84
N HIS A 99 -19.78 10.82 43.10
CA HIS A 99 -19.04 10.49 44.36
C HIS A 99 -19.22 9.08 44.93
N LEU A 100 -19.92 8.21 44.22
CA LEU A 100 -20.29 6.87 44.72
C LEU A 100 -19.34 5.77 44.22
N VAL A 101 -18.61 6.02 43.15
CA VAL A 101 -17.63 5.09 42.60
C VAL A 101 -16.51 5.89 41.92
N THR A 102 -15.29 5.61 42.24
CA THR A 102 -14.12 6.14 41.49
C THR A 102 -14.03 5.42 40.16
N ALA A 103 -13.90 6.14 39.05
CA ALA A 103 -13.52 5.58 37.76
C ALA A 103 -12.21 4.79 37.92
N HIS A 104 -12.01 3.75 37.10
CA HIS A 104 -10.73 3.07 37.11
C HIS A 104 -9.62 4.08 36.80
N PRO A 105 -8.50 4.15 37.56
CA PRO A 105 -7.53 5.22 37.43
C PRO A 105 -7.00 5.41 36.00
N VAL A 106 -6.84 4.31 35.25
CA VAL A 106 -6.42 4.33 33.85
C VAL A 106 -7.48 4.99 32.94
N VAL A 107 -8.78 4.73 33.20
CA VAL A 107 -9.90 5.31 32.45
C VAL A 107 -10.05 6.81 32.76
N SER A 108 -9.93 7.19 34.03
CA SER A 108 -9.94 8.61 34.44
C SER A 108 -8.81 9.37 33.75
N LYS A 109 -7.60 8.79 33.70
CA LYS A 109 -6.46 9.43 33.07
C LYS A 109 -6.62 9.52 31.54
N LEU A 110 -7.20 8.50 30.89
CA LEU A 110 -7.57 8.55 29.48
C LEU A 110 -8.54 9.72 29.24
N SER A 111 -9.62 9.82 30.02
CA SER A 111 -10.59 10.92 29.90
C SER A 111 -9.93 12.30 30.03
N HIS A 112 -9.05 12.50 31.02
CA HIS A 112 -8.34 13.76 31.19
C HIS A 112 -7.44 14.10 29.99
N ARG A 113 -6.74 13.12 29.42
CA ARG A 113 -5.91 13.33 28.21
C ARG A 113 -6.73 13.66 26.97
N LEU A 114 -7.87 13.00 26.79
CA LEU A 114 -8.78 13.30 25.68
C LEU A 114 -9.38 14.70 25.80
N VAL A 115 -9.67 15.17 27.04
CA VAL A 115 -10.09 16.54 27.27
C VAL A 115 -8.95 17.52 26.97
N ALA A 116 -7.73 17.22 27.40
CA ALA A 116 -6.56 18.05 27.11
C ALA A 116 -6.25 18.14 25.60
N ALA A 117 -6.51 17.06 24.84
CA ALA A 117 -6.43 17.04 23.38
C ALA A 117 -7.58 17.79 22.68
N GLY A 118 -8.49 18.42 23.42
CA GLY A 118 -9.55 19.25 22.85
C GLY A 118 -10.77 18.49 22.31
N ILE A 119 -10.89 17.18 22.56
CA ILE A 119 -12.00 16.35 22.02
C ILE A 119 -13.41 16.91 22.31
N PRO A 120 -13.74 17.49 23.49
CA PRO A 120 -15.07 18.05 23.73
C PRO A 120 -15.43 19.16 22.74
N ASP A 121 -14.46 19.95 22.34
CA ASP A 121 -14.63 21.17 21.54
C ASP A 121 -14.64 20.90 20.03
N LEU A 122 -14.02 19.79 19.59
CA LEU A 122 -13.89 19.44 18.16
C LEU A 122 -15.23 19.29 17.42
N ALA A 123 -16.34 19.04 18.10
CA ALA A 123 -17.61 18.77 17.41
C ALA A 123 -18.47 20.02 17.12
N ALA A 124 -18.04 21.18 17.54
CA ALA A 124 -18.77 22.42 17.29
C ALA A 124 -18.27 23.15 16.03
N GLU A 125 -17.05 22.91 15.63
CA GLU A 125 -16.36 23.66 14.56
C GLU A 125 -15.93 22.80 13.35
N ASP A 126 -15.70 21.48 13.53
CA ASP A 126 -15.23 20.58 12.46
C ASP A 126 -16.29 19.50 12.14
N GLU A 127 -17.35 19.86 11.43
CA GLU A 127 -18.33 18.90 10.90
C GLU A 127 -17.72 17.92 9.88
N ASP A 128 -16.47 18.15 9.44
CA ASP A 128 -15.82 17.41 8.34
C ASP A 128 -14.74 16.42 8.78
N ALA A 129 -14.34 16.34 10.05
CA ALA A 129 -13.33 15.39 10.50
C ALA A 129 -13.89 13.96 10.64
N GLU A 130 -13.39 13.02 9.86
CA GLU A 130 -13.75 11.61 9.90
C GLU A 130 -12.62 10.77 10.53
N LEU A 131 -12.54 10.78 11.87
CA LEU A 131 -11.53 9.99 12.59
C LEU A 131 -11.88 8.51 12.63
N ARG A 132 -10.92 7.68 12.21
CA ARG A 132 -11.02 6.23 12.29
C ARG A 132 -9.87 5.64 13.08
N LEU A 133 -10.20 4.56 13.81
CA LEU A 133 -9.20 3.74 14.49
C LEU A 133 -8.74 2.64 13.56
N ILE A 134 -7.47 2.69 13.18
CA ILE A 134 -6.85 1.71 12.30
C ILE A 134 -5.87 0.87 13.14
N ARG A 135 -5.90 -0.42 12.98
CA ARG A 135 -4.93 -1.33 13.58
C ARG A 135 -3.83 -1.59 12.57
N THR A 136 -2.61 -1.10 12.82
CA THR A 136 -1.49 -1.18 11.89
C THR A 136 -0.63 -2.42 12.10
N ALA A 137 -0.58 -2.97 13.31
CA ALA A 137 0.23 -4.14 13.60
C ALA A 137 -0.65 -5.31 14.08
N GLN A 138 -0.40 -6.48 13.51
CA GLN A 138 -1.14 -7.70 13.87
C GLN A 138 -0.85 -8.14 15.32
N TYR A 139 0.30 -7.79 15.87
CA TYR A 139 0.80 -8.25 17.16
C TYR A 139 0.97 -7.15 18.21
N ALA A 140 1.02 -5.87 17.84
CA ALA A 140 1.10 -4.76 18.78
C ALA A 140 -0.30 -4.36 19.24
N ASN A 141 -0.49 -4.22 20.57
CA ASN A 141 -1.73 -3.67 21.14
C ASN A 141 -1.76 -2.13 21.08
N THR A 142 -1.26 -1.56 19.99
CA THR A 142 -1.22 -0.12 19.76
C THR A 142 -2.36 0.30 18.85
N PHE A 143 -2.84 1.52 19.08
CA PHE A 143 -3.85 2.16 18.27
C PHE A 143 -3.19 3.09 17.26
N PHE A 144 -3.74 3.17 16.06
CA PHE A 144 -3.37 4.15 15.05
C PHE A 144 -4.62 4.93 14.66
N VAL A 145 -4.59 6.26 14.82
CA VAL A 145 -5.70 7.14 14.50
C VAL A 145 -5.43 7.85 13.19
N ARG A 146 -6.39 7.83 12.27
CA ARG A 146 -6.31 8.51 10.99
C ARG A 146 -7.57 9.33 10.75
N ASP A 147 -7.39 10.52 10.21
CA ASP A 147 -8.50 11.27 9.60
C ASP A 147 -8.64 10.79 8.14
N MET A 148 -9.83 10.32 7.79
CA MET A 148 -10.16 9.84 6.45
C MET A 148 -10.57 10.97 5.50
N ASN A 149 -10.84 12.16 6.03
CA ASN A 149 -11.14 13.34 5.25
C ASN A 149 -9.87 14.17 5.01
N GLU A 150 -9.32 14.10 3.81
CA GLU A 150 -8.13 14.86 3.41
C GLU A 150 -8.34 16.39 3.43
N SER A 151 -9.60 16.85 3.46
CA SER A 151 -9.97 18.27 3.51
C SER A 151 -10.20 18.77 4.95
N SER A 152 -10.03 17.90 5.95
CA SER A 152 -10.20 18.25 7.35
C SER A 152 -9.15 19.27 7.80
N ALA A 153 -9.59 20.24 8.60
CA ALA A 153 -8.72 21.24 9.23
C ALA A 153 -8.13 20.78 10.57
N LEU A 154 -8.34 19.51 10.95
CA LEU A 154 -7.86 18.98 12.22
C LEU A 154 -6.32 18.93 12.24
N PRO A 155 -5.66 19.55 13.22
CA PRO A 155 -4.22 19.52 13.32
C PRO A 155 -3.69 18.08 13.49
N GLU A 156 -2.64 17.74 12.78
CA GLU A 156 -2.00 16.42 12.88
C GLU A 156 -1.52 16.12 14.31
N THR A 157 -1.07 17.15 15.03
CA THR A 157 -0.69 17.04 16.46
C THR A 157 -1.84 16.58 17.34
N THR A 158 -3.07 17.03 17.07
CA THR A 158 -4.26 16.58 17.80
C THR A 158 -4.52 15.08 17.57
N ILE A 159 -4.36 14.61 16.34
CA ILE A 159 -4.47 13.18 16.02
C ILE A 159 -3.44 12.37 16.82
N TRP A 160 -2.19 12.83 16.86
CA TRP A 160 -1.13 12.18 17.63
C TRP A 160 -1.40 12.21 19.16
N GLU A 161 -1.96 13.29 19.69
CA GLU A 161 -2.34 13.37 21.11
C GLU A 161 -3.46 12.39 21.47
N ILE A 162 -4.47 12.26 20.61
CA ILE A 162 -5.55 11.27 20.76
C ILE A 162 -4.96 9.85 20.74
N GLU A 163 -4.13 9.56 19.76
CA GLU A 163 -3.48 8.26 19.61
C GLU A 163 -2.61 7.94 20.83
N ALA A 164 -1.78 8.88 21.28
CA ALA A 164 -0.95 8.73 22.47
C ALA A 164 -1.79 8.44 23.71
N ALA A 165 -2.91 9.13 23.89
CA ALA A 165 -3.83 8.87 25.01
C ALA A 165 -4.37 7.44 25.00
N LEU A 166 -4.75 6.93 23.82
CA LEU A 166 -5.26 5.58 23.64
C LEU A 166 -4.17 4.52 23.84
N ASN A 167 -2.98 4.74 23.28
CA ASN A 167 -1.84 3.81 23.42
C ASN A 167 -1.35 3.74 24.87
N LEU A 168 -1.19 4.88 25.54
CA LEU A 168 -0.86 4.91 26.95
C LEU A 168 -1.93 4.20 27.81
N PHE A 169 -3.21 4.34 27.48
CA PHE A 169 -4.28 3.62 28.15
C PHE A 169 -4.09 2.11 28.00
N SER A 170 -3.92 1.60 26.78
CA SER A 170 -3.83 0.18 26.48
C SER A 170 -2.56 -0.46 27.05
N LEU A 171 -1.40 0.16 26.81
CA LEU A 171 -0.11 -0.39 27.24
C LEU A 171 0.07 -0.34 28.75
N THR A 172 -0.39 0.73 29.39
CA THR A 172 -0.35 0.85 30.87
C THR A 172 -1.26 -0.17 31.52
N GLU A 173 -2.45 -0.39 30.99
CA GLU A 173 -3.37 -1.44 31.48
C GLU A 173 -2.74 -2.82 31.34
N SER A 174 -2.19 -3.16 30.17
CA SER A 174 -1.51 -4.44 29.94
C SER A 174 -0.32 -4.65 30.89
N LEU A 175 0.50 -3.63 31.09
CA LEU A 175 1.64 -3.69 32.02
C LEU A 175 1.19 -3.88 33.48
N LEU A 176 0.16 -3.14 33.93
CA LEU A 176 -0.42 -3.30 35.26
C LEU A 176 -0.93 -4.74 35.49
N GLN A 177 -1.60 -5.31 34.50
CA GLN A 177 -2.09 -6.72 34.58
C GLN A 177 -0.92 -7.71 34.71
N VAL A 178 0.15 -7.52 33.94
CA VAL A 178 1.36 -8.37 34.03
C VAL A 178 2.00 -8.27 35.40
N LEU A 179 2.21 -7.06 35.93
CA LEU A 179 2.82 -6.83 37.24
C LEU A 179 1.96 -7.40 38.36
N GLN A 180 0.63 -7.18 38.32
CA GLN A 180 -0.29 -7.74 39.28
C GLN A 180 -0.30 -9.28 39.26
N SER A 181 -0.19 -9.89 38.08
CA SER A 181 -0.09 -11.35 37.97
C SER A 181 1.15 -11.94 38.63
N LYS A 182 2.23 -11.13 38.70
CA LYS A 182 3.49 -11.46 39.38
C LYS A 182 3.48 -11.09 40.87
N GLY A 183 2.41 -10.47 41.37
CA GLY A 183 2.31 -10.01 42.74
C GLY A 183 3.10 -8.71 43.02
N GLU A 184 3.48 -7.99 42.00
CA GLU A 184 4.18 -6.72 42.09
C GLU A 184 3.18 -5.55 42.14
N LEU A 185 3.42 -4.62 43.07
CA LEU A 185 2.63 -3.38 43.17
C LEU A 185 3.30 -2.29 42.35
N ALA A 186 2.64 -1.82 41.32
CA ALA A 186 3.11 -0.70 40.51
C ALA A 186 2.10 0.44 40.52
N SER A 187 2.60 1.68 40.61
CA SER A 187 1.77 2.85 40.41
C SER A 187 1.52 3.12 38.93
N LEU A 188 0.41 3.75 38.60
CA LEU A 188 0.09 4.17 37.24
C LEU A 188 1.21 5.02 36.61
N ALA A 189 1.68 6.03 37.36
CA ALA A 189 2.77 6.89 36.92
C ALA A 189 4.09 6.12 36.73
N GLY A 190 4.36 5.11 37.56
CA GLY A 190 5.53 4.24 37.41
C GLY A 190 5.46 3.36 36.16
N CYS A 191 4.28 2.85 35.81
CA CYS A 191 4.10 2.09 34.57
C CYS A 191 4.29 2.97 33.33
N GLU A 192 3.76 4.19 33.33
CA GLU A 192 3.94 5.12 32.21
C GLU A 192 5.39 5.56 32.07
N ALA A 193 6.08 5.88 33.15
CA ALA A 193 7.50 6.18 33.13
C ALA A 193 8.31 5.00 32.57
N TYR A 194 8.00 3.79 33.03
CA TYR A 194 8.63 2.58 32.50
C TYR A 194 8.44 2.41 30.99
N LEU A 195 7.22 2.61 30.48
CA LEU A 195 6.93 2.49 29.05
C LEU A 195 7.71 3.52 28.22
N LEU A 196 7.90 4.73 28.73
CA LEU A 196 8.69 5.77 28.05
C LEU A 196 10.20 5.51 28.13
N GLU A 197 10.69 5.03 29.27
CA GLU A 197 12.09 4.82 29.51
C GLU A 197 12.64 3.51 28.94
N THR A 198 11.77 2.56 28.60
CA THR A 198 12.17 1.25 28.06
C THR A 198 11.86 1.07 26.58
N ALA A 199 11.51 2.13 25.86
CA ALA A 199 11.25 2.03 24.43
C ALA A 199 12.38 1.33 23.66
N ALA A 200 13.65 1.71 23.91
CA ALA A 200 14.81 1.08 23.30
C ALA A 200 15.14 -0.32 23.84
N GLY A 201 14.59 -0.70 24.98
CA GLY A 201 14.81 -2.02 25.61
C GLY A 201 13.85 -3.09 25.10
N GLN A 202 13.02 -2.80 24.13
CA GLN A 202 12.09 -3.78 23.55
C GLN A 202 12.87 -4.88 22.82
N SER A 203 12.48 -6.12 23.06
CA SER A 203 12.95 -7.26 22.28
C SER A 203 12.03 -7.43 21.08
N ILE A 204 12.53 -7.11 19.91
CA ILE A 204 11.78 -7.22 18.66
C ILE A 204 12.23 -8.49 17.95
N GLU A 205 11.29 -9.36 17.62
CA GLU A 205 11.54 -10.51 16.77
C GLU A 205 11.65 -10.02 15.32
N LEU A 206 12.81 -10.26 14.71
CA LEU A 206 13.06 -9.94 13.31
C LEU A 206 12.74 -11.12 12.40
N GLU A 207 11.65 -11.81 12.68
CA GLU A 207 11.10 -12.77 11.75
C GLU A 207 10.40 -12.05 10.61
N LEU A 208 10.43 -12.65 9.40
CA LEU A 208 9.63 -12.15 8.29
C LEU A 208 8.16 -12.22 8.71
N ALA A 209 7.56 -11.07 8.95
CA ALA A 209 6.13 -10.96 9.20
C ALA A 209 5.31 -11.29 7.94
N SER A 210 5.96 -11.30 6.78
CA SER A 210 5.38 -11.62 5.48
C SER A 210 5.39 -13.12 5.22
N GLU A 211 4.27 -13.64 4.75
CA GLU A 211 4.15 -15.01 4.23
C GLU A 211 4.71 -15.18 2.81
N LEU A 212 5.31 -14.14 2.23
CA LEU A 212 5.90 -14.21 0.91
C LEU A 212 7.10 -15.14 0.89
N ALA A 213 7.39 -15.67 -0.29
CA ALA A 213 8.54 -16.54 -0.50
C ALA A 213 9.84 -15.87 -0.02
N VAL A 214 10.70 -16.64 0.61
CA VAL A 214 11.99 -16.15 1.08
C VAL A 214 12.91 -15.94 -0.12
N GLY A 215 13.42 -14.70 -0.28
CA GLY A 215 14.41 -14.35 -1.30
C GLY A 215 15.81 -14.91 -1.02
N LYS A 216 16.83 -14.34 -1.65
CA LYS A 216 18.22 -14.71 -1.42
C LYS A 216 18.62 -14.44 0.03
N PRO A 217 19.29 -15.37 0.72
CA PRO A 217 19.85 -15.08 2.03
C PRO A 217 20.74 -13.84 1.99
N ALA A 218 20.52 -12.90 2.91
CA ALA A 218 21.16 -11.58 2.93
C ALA A 218 20.93 -10.72 1.67
N GLY A 219 19.83 -10.95 0.95
CA GLY A 219 19.37 -10.13 -0.18
C GLY A 219 18.64 -8.86 0.27
N GLN A 220 18.25 -8.06 -0.72
CA GLN A 220 17.48 -6.82 -0.51
C GLN A 220 16.11 -7.10 0.14
N TRP A 221 15.42 -8.14 -0.31
CA TRP A 221 14.12 -8.53 0.24
C TRP A 221 14.22 -8.84 1.72
N GLN A 222 15.14 -9.74 2.10
CA GLN A 222 15.29 -10.14 3.49
C GLN A 222 15.62 -8.95 4.40
N ALA A 223 16.60 -8.14 4.02
CA ALA A 223 17.00 -6.99 4.83
C ALA A 223 15.86 -5.97 4.99
N ARG A 224 15.17 -5.62 3.89
CA ARG A 224 14.06 -4.66 3.93
C ARG A 224 12.86 -5.19 4.70
N SER A 225 12.51 -6.47 4.51
CA SER A 225 11.38 -7.09 5.21
C SER A 225 11.64 -7.18 6.72
N HIS A 226 12.87 -7.50 7.14
CA HIS A 226 13.23 -7.51 8.55
C HIS A 226 13.19 -6.11 9.17
N ILE A 227 13.71 -5.08 8.46
CA ILE A 227 13.62 -3.69 8.95
C ILE A 227 12.15 -3.27 9.05
N ALA A 228 11.35 -3.50 8.01
CA ALA A 228 9.94 -3.15 7.99
C ALA A 228 9.16 -3.87 9.11
N ALA A 229 9.34 -5.19 9.26
CA ALA A 229 8.71 -5.97 10.31
C ALA A 229 9.15 -5.48 11.71
N GLY A 230 10.42 -5.13 11.88
CA GLY A 230 10.93 -4.57 13.13
C GLY A 230 10.24 -3.25 13.49
N ILE A 231 10.05 -2.36 12.51
CA ILE A 231 9.33 -1.09 12.71
C ILE A 231 7.86 -1.34 13.08
N GLU A 232 7.17 -2.21 12.36
CA GLU A 232 5.74 -2.51 12.61
C GLU A 232 5.51 -3.24 13.96
N ASN A 233 6.52 -3.96 14.46
CA ASN A 233 6.44 -4.65 15.75
C ASN A 233 6.85 -3.78 16.95
N MET A 234 7.20 -2.51 16.76
CA MET A 234 7.47 -1.60 17.87
C MET A 234 6.20 -1.25 18.64
N ALA A 235 6.07 -1.71 19.88
CA ALA A 235 4.96 -1.36 20.77
C ALA A 235 5.26 -0.06 21.53
N LEU A 236 5.19 1.07 20.83
CA LEU A 236 5.52 2.38 21.38
C LEU A 236 4.31 3.06 22.03
N PRO A 237 4.47 3.72 23.21
CA PRO A 237 3.38 4.46 23.85
C PRO A 237 3.02 5.75 23.10
N LEU A 238 3.95 6.31 22.36
CA LEU A 238 3.76 7.51 21.56
C LEU A 238 4.13 7.21 20.11
N ARG A 239 3.35 7.75 19.18
CA ARG A 239 3.57 7.59 17.75
C ARG A 239 4.95 8.08 17.35
N VAL A 240 5.60 7.29 16.50
CA VAL A 240 6.80 7.65 15.77
C VAL A 240 6.59 7.22 14.33
N GLU A 241 6.77 8.14 13.40
CA GLU A 241 6.79 7.80 11.99
C GLU A 241 8.24 7.58 11.57
N ALA A 242 8.57 6.35 11.25
CA ALA A 242 9.91 5.98 10.80
C ALA A 242 9.86 5.52 9.34
N ARG A 243 10.68 6.13 8.51
CA ARG A 243 10.92 5.73 7.13
C ARG A 243 12.38 5.39 6.94
N PHE A 244 12.66 4.46 6.05
CA PHE A 244 14.04 4.05 5.80
C PHE A 244 14.34 3.92 4.32
N ARG A 245 15.60 4.12 3.99
CA ARG A 245 16.22 3.74 2.72
C ARG A 245 17.38 2.78 2.98
N LEU A 246 17.57 1.86 2.08
CA LEU A 246 18.62 0.86 2.17
C LEU A 246 19.41 0.81 0.87
N ASP A 247 20.72 1.04 0.98
CA ASP A 247 21.70 0.71 -0.05
C ASP A 247 22.53 -0.48 0.46
N LEU A 248 22.05 -1.69 0.18
CA LEU A 248 22.70 -2.90 0.67
C LEU A 248 24.07 -3.16 0.02
N PRO A 249 24.32 -2.86 -1.27
CA PRO A 249 25.66 -2.87 -1.85
C PRO A 249 26.65 -1.97 -1.13
N ALA A 250 26.24 -0.77 -0.74
CA ALA A 250 27.06 0.16 0.06
C ALA A 250 27.07 -0.17 1.56
N GLY A 251 26.24 -1.10 2.02
CA GLY A 251 26.10 -1.45 3.42
C GLY A 251 25.47 -0.34 4.28
N GLN A 252 24.64 0.52 3.69
CA GLN A 252 24.13 1.73 4.34
C GLN A 252 22.61 1.73 4.46
N VAL A 253 22.11 2.07 5.67
CA VAL A 253 20.71 2.38 5.95
C VAL A 253 20.59 3.82 6.38
N LYS A 254 19.60 4.54 5.89
CA LYS A 254 19.21 5.87 6.38
C LYS A 254 17.80 5.79 6.93
N PHE A 255 17.63 6.23 8.19
CA PHE A 255 16.32 6.48 8.78
C PHE A 255 16.02 7.96 8.86
N GLU A 256 14.77 8.30 8.57
CA GLU A 256 14.16 9.57 8.94
C GLU A 256 12.98 9.26 9.85
N MET A 257 12.93 9.89 11.01
CA MET A 257 11.86 9.71 11.97
C MET A 257 11.26 11.04 12.42
N ARG A 258 9.93 11.08 12.52
CA ARG A 258 9.15 12.14 13.14
C ARG A 258 8.70 11.68 14.52
N VAL A 259 8.87 12.53 15.52
CA VAL A 259 8.61 12.22 16.92
C VAL A 259 7.76 13.31 17.56
N PRO A 260 7.05 13.01 18.69
CA PRO A 260 6.30 14.01 19.44
C PRO A 260 7.17 15.17 19.90
N ASP A 261 6.64 16.38 19.84
CA ASP A 261 7.31 17.59 20.31
C ASP A 261 7.21 17.75 21.85
N ALA A 262 7.94 18.74 22.38
CA ALA A 262 7.91 19.05 23.81
C ALA A 262 6.52 19.46 24.31
N SER A 263 5.71 20.10 23.48
CA SER A 263 4.40 20.56 23.89
C SER A 263 3.40 19.42 24.03
N MET A 264 3.46 18.41 23.17
CA MET A 264 2.70 17.17 23.34
C MET A 264 3.10 16.44 24.64
N MET A 265 4.40 16.37 24.92
CA MET A 265 4.88 15.79 26.18
C MET A 265 4.38 16.58 27.41
N ALA A 266 4.34 17.91 27.33
CA ALA A 266 3.78 18.74 28.39
C ALA A 266 2.31 18.45 28.63
N SER A 267 1.51 18.41 27.57
CA SER A 267 0.06 18.12 27.59
C SER A 267 -0.25 16.70 28.13
N LEU A 268 0.43 15.68 27.61
CA LEU A 268 0.16 14.28 27.95
C LEU A 268 0.59 13.90 29.38
N PHE A 269 1.66 14.52 29.90
CA PHE A 269 2.28 14.12 31.17
C PHE A 269 2.26 15.20 32.28
N ASP A 270 1.59 16.32 32.03
CA ASP A 270 1.49 17.45 32.97
C ASP A 270 2.87 17.91 33.46
N LYS A 271 3.79 18.19 32.50
CA LYS A 271 5.17 18.58 32.74
C LYS A 271 5.41 20.06 32.44
N SER A 272 6.39 20.65 33.15
CA SER A 272 6.91 21.96 32.76
C SER A 272 7.61 21.88 31.39
N GLU A 273 7.69 22.99 30.66
CA GLU A 273 8.27 23.08 29.32
C GLU A 273 9.69 22.48 29.25
N GLY A 274 10.55 22.77 30.24
CA GLY A 274 11.91 22.22 30.28
C GLY A 274 11.96 20.71 30.54
N GLU A 275 11.09 20.18 31.40
CA GLU A 275 10.99 18.74 31.66
C GLU A 275 10.40 18.00 30.45
N ALA A 276 9.44 18.62 29.78
CA ALA A 276 8.80 18.07 28.59
C ALA A 276 9.79 17.99 27.40
N ALA A 277 10.60 19.03 27.20
CA ALA A 277 11.65 19.03 26.18
C ALA A 277 12.70 17.94 26.42
N ALA A 278 13.17 17.80 27.68
CA ALA A 278 14.10 16.72 28.02
C ALA A 278 13.49 15.32 27.84
N LEU A 279 12.20 15.16 28.13
CA LEU A 279 11.48 13.90 27.93
C LEU A 279 11.32 13.56 26.44
N ALA A 280 10.95 14.54 25.61
CA ALA A 280 10.81 14.38 24.16
C ALA A 280 12.15 13.95 23.52
N GLU A 281 13.21 14.66 23.86
CA GLU A 281 14.55 14.32 23.34
C GLU A 281 15.01 12.93 23.80
N ARG A 282 14.83 12.57 25.07
CA ARG A 282 15.18 11.24 25.58
C ARG A 282 14.38 10.14 24.86
N TYR A 283 13.07 10.34 24.70
CA TYR A 283 12.23 9.38 24.00
C TYR A 283 12.65 9.19 22.54
N ALA A 284 12.89 10.28 21.83
CA ALA A 284 13.37 10.24 20.44
C ALA A 284 14.72 9.50 20.31
N ARG A 285 15.66 9.76 21.25
CA ARG A 285 16.97 9.07 21.28
C ARG A 285 16.83 7.57 21.50
N GLN A 286 15.95 7.13 22.38
CA GLN A 286 15.70 5.72 22.65
C GLN A 286 15.09 4.99 21.45
N VAL A 287 14.09 5.60 20.81
CA VAL A 287 13.50 5.04 19.59
C VAL A 287 14.51 4.99 18.45
N GLY A 288 15.34 6.03 18.31
CA GLY A 288 16.42 6.03 17.32
C GLY A 288 17.39 4.87 17.50
N LEU A 289 17.79 4.57 18.74
CA LEU A 289 18.66 3.42 19.03
C LEU A 289 17.98 2.08 18.76
N LEU A 290 16.67 1.99 19.00
CA LEU A 290 15.89 0.80 18.63
C LEU A 290 15.89 0.58 17.12
N LEU A 291 15.72 1.64 16.32
CA LEU A 291 15.79 1.57 14.87
C LEU A 291 17.18 1.14 14.37
N VAL A 292 18.25 1.63 15.02
CA VAL A 292 19.63 1.19 14.73
C VAL A 292 19.80 -0.30 15.02
N ASP A 293 19.31 -0.79 16.16
CA ASP A 293 19.35 -2.22 16.52
C ASP A 293 18.60 -3.08 15.49
N ILE A 294 17.38 -2.66 15.11
CA ILE A 294 16.59 -3.32 14.07
C ILE A 294 17.39 -3.43 12.76
N ALA A 295 17.98 -2.34 12.29
CA ALA A 295 18.73 -2.34 11.04
C ALA A 295 19.97 -3.23 11.11
N MET A 296 20.81 -3.06 12.13
CA MET A 296 22.06 -3.81 12.28
C MET A 296 21.83 -5.32 12.42
N ARG A 297 20.73 -5.73 13.04
CA ARG A 297 20.34 -7.15 13.18
C ARG A 297 19.70 -7.71 11.91
N SER A 298 19.12 -6.86 11.07
CA SER A 298 18.42 -7.30 9.85
C SER A 298 19.36 -7.91 8.81
N SER A 299 20.60 -7.44 8.72
CA SER A 299 21.60 -8.00 7.82
C SER A 299 23.03 -7.71 8.29
N ALA A 300 23.88 -8.73 8.22
CA ALA A 300 25.32 -8.57 8.49
C ALA A 300 26.05 -7.69 7.45
N ARG A 301 25.41 -7.41 6.30
CA ARG A 301 25.95 -6.52 5.26
C ARG A 301 25.74 -5.04 5.56
N ILE A 302 24.94 -4.69 6.57
CA ILE A 302 24.75 -3.30 6.98
C ILE A 302 25.92 -2.87 7.85
N GLU A 303 26.74 -1.97 7.33
CA GLU A 303 27.94 -1.45 7.97
C GLU A 303 27.71 -0.10 8.63
N ARG A 304 26.69 0.65 8.17
CA ARG A 304 26.40 2.00 8.65
C ARG A 304 24.91 2.28 8.69
N VAL A 305 24.47 2.93 9.76
CA VAL A 305 23.11 3.45 9.93
C VAL A 305 23.17 4.95 10.21
N ASP A 306 22.57 5.74 9.34
CA ASP A 306 22.39 7.18 9.53
C ASP A 306 20.96 7.45 9.99
N LEU A 307 20.79 8.26 11.03
CA LEU A 307 19.51 8.57 11.66
C LEU A 307 19.29 10.08 11.68
N VAL A 308 18.14 10.54 11.20
CA VAL A 308 17.67 11.92 11.31
C VAL A 308 16.35 11.92 12.08
N ALA A 309 16.28 12.67 13.16
CA ALA A 309 15.07 12.85 13.96
C ALA A 309 14.55 14.27 13.86
N ARG A 310 13.24 14.40 13.62
CA ARG A 310 12.50 15.65 13.55
C ARG A 310 11.32 15.62 14.50
N THR A 311 10.98 16.75 15.08
CA THR A 311 9.72 16.90 15.80
C THR A 311 8.61 17.29 14.85
N ILE A 312 7.41 16.75 15.08
CA ILE A 312 6.23 17.15 14.30
C ILE A 312 5.97 18.67 14.47
N GLY A 313 5.77 19.37 13.34
CA GLY A 313 5.44 20.78 13.31
C GLY A 313 4.00 21.03 13.80
N ARG A 314 3.80 22.11 14.57
CA ARG A 314 2.46 22.54 15.01
C ARG A 314 1.81 23.47 14.00
N ASP A 315 0.48 23.32 13.86
CA ASP A 315 -0.37 24.26 13.12
C ASP A 315 0.11 24.54 11.68
N GLY A 316 0.62 23.50 10.99
CA GLY A 316 1.13 23.61 9.63
C GLY A 316 2.53 24.24 9.52
N SER A 317 3.25 24.38 10.65
CA SER A 317 4.68 24.72 10.61
C SER A 317 5.50 23.54 10.11
N GLU A 318 6.69 23.84 9.57
CA GLU A 318 7.64 22.81 9.15
C GLU A 318 8.16 22.02 10.36
N ASP A 319 8.45 20.73 10.14
CA ASP A 319 9.11 19.87 11.12
C ASP A 319 10.47 20.46 11.53
N VAL A 320 10.81 20.36 12.80
CA VAL A 320 12.06 20.91 13.34
C VAL A 320 13.09 19.79 13.55
N ASP A 321 14.28 19.96 13.01
CA ASP A 321 15.38 19.03 13.22
C ASP A 321 15.74 18.96 14.72
N LEU A 322 15.67 17.77 15.31
CA LEU A 322 15.97 17.51 16.71
C LEU A 322 17.43 17.06 16.88
N PHE A 323 17.82 16.04 16.16
CA PHE A 323 19.20 15.57 16.08
C PHE A 323 19.43 14.71 14.84
N SER A 324 20.73 14.51 14.52
CA SER A 324 21.17 13.51 13.57
C SER A 324 22.37 12.74 14.13
N ALA A 325 22.46 11.44 13.80
CA ALA A 325 23.50 10.56 14.28
C ALA A 325 23.88 9.50 13.24
N SER A 326 25.13 9.05 13.28
CA SER A 326 25.65 7.99 12.43
C SER A 326 26.29 6.90 13.27
N PHE A 327 25.90 5.65 13.01
CA PHE A 327 26.39 4.47 13.73
C PHE A 327 27.07 3.55 12.73
N ASP A 328 28.34 3.26 12.95
CA ASP A 328 29.02 2.18 12.25
C ASP A 328 28.84 0.84 13.00
N ARG A 329 29.07 -0.26 12.29
CA ARG A 329 28.96 -1.61 12.88
C ARG A 329 29.89 -1.84 14.05
N ASP A 330 31.11 -1.30 13.99
CA ASP A 330 32.07 -1.42 15.10
C ASP A 330 31.59 -0.73 16.38
N LEU A 331 30.94 0.45 16.25
CA LEU A 331 30.33 1.15 17.37
C LEU A 331 29.14 0.34 17.92
N TYR A 332 28.30 -0.18 17.04
CA TYR A 332 27.15 -1.01 17.42
C TYR A 332 27.59 -2.30 18.13
N GLU A 333 28.56 -3.05 17.59
CA GLU A 333 29.00 -4.32 18.17
C GLU A 333 29.68 -4.12 19.51
N ARG A 334 30.51 -3.08 19.66
CA ARG A 334 31.09 -2.72 20.96
C ARG A 334 30.03 -2.38 22.00
N SER A 335 28.88 -1.89 21.54
CA SER A 335 27.76 -1.48 22.38
C SER A 335 26.77 -2.61 22.63
N ASN A 336 26.72 -3.62 21.78
CA ASN A 336 25.75 -4.71 21.82
C ASN A 336 25.90 -5.58 23.07
N GLY A 337 27.15 -5.74 23.59
CA GLY A 337 27.37 -6.35 24.88
C GLY A 337 26.66 -5.67 26.04
N PHE A 338 26.30 -4.40 25.86
CA PHE A 338 25.55 -3.62 26.85
C PHE A 338 24.02 -3.81 26.68
N LEU A 339 23.53 -3.95 25.45
CA LEU A 339 22.11 -4.25 25.17
C LEU A 339 21.74 -5.66 25.64
N GLU A 340 22.62 -6.64 25.44
CA GLU A 340 22.41 -8.03 25.87
C GLU A 340 22.60 -8.22 27.38
N GLU A 341 23.54 -7.54 28.02
CA GLU A 341 23.82 -7.74 29.44
C GLU A 341 22.85 -7.02 30.37
N ARG A 342 22.13 -5.97 29.92
CA ARG A 342 21.12 -5.17 30.68
C ARG A 342 21.47 -4.92 32.16
N LYS A 343 22.75 -4.81 32.49
CA LYS A 343 23.26 -4.75 33.87
C LYS A 343 23.45 -3.33 34.42
N GLY A 344 23.01 -2.30 33.69
CA GLY A 344 23.10 -0.90 34.13
C GLY A 344 21.80 -0.16 33.92
N ASP A 345 21.75 1.11 34.34
CA ASP A 345 20.64 2.00 33.95
C ASP A 345 20.66 2.19 32.42
N PRO A 346 19.65 1.68 31.68
CA PRO A 346 19.66 1.76 30.24
C PRO A 346 19.80 3.19 29.72
N SER A 347 19.22 4.17 30.40
CA SER A 347 19.18 5.57 29.97
C SER A 347 20.59 6.19 29.83
N THR A 348 21.48 5.96 30.78
CA THR A 348 22.84 6.51 30.75
C THR A 348 23.73 5.87 29.70
N LEU A 349 23.49 4.61 29.39
CA LEU A 349 24.24 3.88 28.39
C LEU A 349 23.89 4.34 26.98
N TYR A 350 22.61 4.53 26.73
CA TYR A 350 22.10 5.01 25.46
C TYR A 350 22.53 6.45 25.18
N GLU A 351 22.54 7.32 26.19
CA GLU A 351 23.06 8.68 26.07
C GLU A 351 24.53 8.68 25.66
N SER A 352 25.36 7.85 26.28
CA SER A 352 26.76 7.71 25.92
C SER A 352 27.01 7.22 24.50
N LEU A 353 26.16 6.32 23.99
CA LEU A 353 26.27 5.83 22.64
C LEU A 353 25.87 6.89 21.61
N LEU A 354 24.78 7.60 21.86
CA LEU A 354 24.33 8.65 20.98
C LEU A 354 25.32 9.83 20.98
N ASP A 355 25.89 10.18 22.11
CA ASP A 355 26.93 11.22 22.22
C ASP A 355 28.17 10.85 21.41
N GLN A 356 28.59 9.57 21.41
CA GLN A 356 29.67 9.08 20.55
C GLN A 356 29.30 9.13 19.06
N ALA A 357 28.07 8.78 18.69
CA ALA A 357 27.57 8.82 17.32
C ALA A 357 27.40 10.25 16.79
N THR A 358 26.94 11.20 17.64
CA THR A 358 26.76 12.61 17.25
C THR A 358 28.07 13.40 17.22
N SER A 359 29.09 12.97 17.96
CA SER A 359 30.41 13.59 17.92
C SER A 359 31.22 13.28 16.66
N ALA A 360 30.86 12.26 15.92
CA ALA A 360 31.41 12.00 14.59
C ALA A 360 30.78 12.99 13.60
N ASN A 361 31.56 14.02 13.18
CA ASN A 361 31.19 15.08 12.24
C ASN A 361 30.11 14.69 11.25
N PHE A 362 28.88 15.07 11.54
CA PHE A 362 27.74 14.96 10.62
C PHE A 362 27.84 16.10 9.60
N THR A 363 28.80 16.00 8.70
CA THR A 363 28.75 16.79 7.47
C THR A 363 27.67 16.17 6.60
N GLU A 364 26.62 16.96 6.32
CA GLU A 364 25.54 16.67 5.38
C GLU A 364 25.47 15.21 4.96
N THR A 365 24.53 14.46 5.53
CA THR A 365 24.19 13.16 4.96
C THR A 365 23.99 13.37 3.49
N ALA A 366 24.98 12.96 2.68
CA ALA A 366 24.78 12.85 1.27
C ALA A 366 23.41 12.16 1.12
N SER A 367 22.47 12.83 0.49
CA SER A 367 21.23 12.18 0.09
C SER A 367 21.66 10.81 -0.39
N LEU A 368 21.10 9.71 0.14
CA LEU A 368 21.37 8.41 -0.43
C LEU A 368 21.14 8.63 -1.91
N SER A 369 22.22 8.71 -2.67
CA SER A 369 22.16 8.97 -4.10
C SER A 369 21.19 7.98 -4.68
N ALA A 370 20.36 8.44 -5.62
CA ALA A 370 19.50 7.54 -6.37
C ALA A 370 20.33 6.30 -6.68
N THR A 371 19.86 5.14 -6.27
CA THR A 371 20.58 3.86 -6.43
C THR A 371 21.13 3.83 -7.84
N PRO A 372 22.44 3.59 -8.05
CA PRO A 372 23.01 3.62 -9.38
C PRO A 372 22.18 2.71 -10.28
N GLN A 373 21.64 3.25 -11.36
CA GLN A 373 20.94 2.42 -12.32
C GLN A 373 21.95 1.43 -12.92
N PRO A 374 21.56 0.17 -13.09
CA PRO A 374 22.44 -0.80 -13.73
C PRO A 374 22.79 -0.36 -15.16
N ASP A 375 23.96 -0.76 -15.65
CA ASP A 375 24.35 -0.52 -17.04
C ASP A 375 23.27 -1.10 -17.97
N PRO A 376 22.65 -0.30 -18.85
CA PRO A 376 21.62 -0.76 -19.77
C PRO A 376 22.04 -1.97 -20.62
N HIS A 377 23.32 -2.08 -20.95
CA HIS A 377 23.88 -3.16 -21.77
C HIS A 377 24.33 -4.40 -20.96
N ALA A 378 24.26 -4.35 -19.64
CA ALA A 378 24.56 -5.50 -18.81
C ALA A 378 23.54 -6.64 -19.04
N GLU A 379 24.03 -7.87 -19.07
CA GLU A 379 23.16 -9.03 -19.12
C GLU A 379 22.37 -9.16 -17.82
N LEU A 380 21.08 -9.47 -17.93
CA LEU A 380 20.23 -9.78 -16.79
C LEU A 380 20.64 -11.08 -16.14
N SER A 381 20.39 -11.23 -14.84
CA SER A 381 20.51 -12.53 -14.19
C SER A 381 19.60 -13.56 -14.89
N PRO A 382 19.97 -14.84 -14.86
CA PRO A 382 19.15 -15.89 -15.49
C PRO A 382 17.71 -15.90 -14.96
N GLU A 383 17.52 -15.60 -13.68
CA GLU A 383 16.23 -15.56 -13.01
C GLU A 383 15.35 -14.41 -13.53
N VAL A 384 15.89 -13.21 -13.64
CA VAL A 384 15.18 -12.05 -14.22
C VAL A 384 14.93 -12.26 -15.71
N ALA A 385 15.92 -12.73 -16.44
CA ALA A 385 15.79 -13.04 -17.86
C ALA A 385 14.67 -14.07 -18.13
N ALA A 386 14.58 -15.11 -17.30
CA ALA A 386 13.52 -16.10 -17.38
C ALA A 386 12.16 -15.52 -16.98
N ALA A 387 12.09 -14.66 -15.95
CA ALA A 387 10.85 -14.04 -15.49
C ALA A 387 10.25 -13.13 -16.58
N PHE A 388 11.03 -12.21 -17.14
CA PHE A 388 10.53 -11.13 -18.01
C PHE A 388 10.76 -11.36 -19.51
N GLY A 389 11.49 -12.41 -19.90
CA GLY A 389 11.81 -12.72 -21.30
C GLY A 389 12.69 -11.66 -21.96
N ALA A 390 13.58 -11.02 -21.18
CA ALA A 390 14.53 -10.03 -21.63
C ALA A 390 15.96 -10.56 -21.51
N LYS A 391 16.92 -10.07 -22.30
CA LYS A 391 18.33 -10.50 -22.23
C LYS A 391 19.21 -9.50 -21.51
N THR A 392 18.92 -8.22 -21.70
CA THR A 392 19.66 -7.10 -21.10
C THR A 392 18.72 -6.19 -20.37
N TYR A 393 19.25 -5.31 -19.53
CA TYR A 393 18.48 -4.29 -18.86
C TYR A 393 17.75 -3.38 -19.84
N ARG A 394 18.35 -3.12 -20.99
CA ARG A 394 17.77 -2.33 -22.06
C ARG A 394 16.50 -2.92 -22.66
N ASP A 395 16.37 -4.25 -22.68
CA ASP A 395 15.20 -4.93 -23.20
C ASP A 395 13.99 -4.82 -22.26
N LEU A 396 14.19 -4.31 -21.04
CA LEU A 396 13.13 -3.99 -20.10
C LEU A 396 12.54 -2.61 -20.41
N GLU A 397 11.22 -2.47 -20.33
CA GLU A 397 10.51 -1.24 -20.67
C GLU A 397 11.01 -0.03 -19.88
N ILE A 398 11.23 -0.21 -18.55
CA ILE A 398 11.66 0.89 -17.68
C ILE A 398 13.02 1.45 -18.08
N PHE A 399 13.99 0.61 -18.43
CA PHE A 399 15.32 1.08 -18.85
C PHE A 399 15.26 1.81 -20.17
N PHE A 400 14.47 1.31 -21.11
CA PHE A 400 14.22 1.98 -22.38
C PHE A 400 13.56 3.35 -22.17
N ASN A 401 12.51 3.44 -21.33
CA ASN A 401 11.84 4.71 -21.03
C ASN A 401 12.77 5.67 -20.26
N ALA A 402 13.60 5.17 -19.35
CA ALA A 402 14.58 5.99 -18.63
C ALA A 402 15.66 6.52 -19.56
N GLU A 403 16.19 5.70 -20.48
CA GLU A 403 17.15 6.15 -21.51
C GLU A 403 16.55 7.21 -22.44
N LEU A 404 15.34 6.98 -22.93
CA LEU A 404 14.63 8.00 -23.74
C LEU A 404 14.45 9.31 -23.00
N ARG A 405 14.09 9.26 -21.71
CA ARG A 405 13.97 10.46 -20.88
C ARG A 405 15.30 11.16 -20.69
N SER A 406 16.35 10.44 -20.35
CA SER A 406 17.70 11.01 -20.22
C SER A 406 18.19 11.62 -21.53
N THR A 407 17.93 10.95 -22.66
CA THR A 407 18.22 11.48 -24.00
C THR A 407 17.39 12.75 -24.27
N ALA A 408 16.11 12.78 -23.90
CA ALA A 408 15.24 13.95 -24.05
C ALA A 408 15.74 15.15 -23.25
N GLU A 409 16.19 14.95 -22.02
CA GLU A 409 16.76 15.99 -21.16
C GLU A 409 18.08 16.50 -21.73
N CYS A 410 18.97 15.61 -22.17
CA CYS A 410 20.22 15.98 -22.83
C CYS A 410 19.98 16.81 -24.12
N LEU A 411 18.98 16.41 -24.92
CA LEU A 411 18.55 17.14 -26.11
C LEU A 411 17.98 18.53 -25.76
N ALA A 412 17.17 18.63 -24.71
CA ALA A 412 16.60 19.90 -24.27
C ALA A 412 17.69 20.88 -23.83
N ASP A 413 18.68 20.39 -23.06
CA ASP A 413 19.84 21.21 -22.67
C ASP A 413 20.68 21.66 -23.89
N ALA A 414 20.95 20.76 -24.82
CA ALA A 414 21.71 21.05 -26.02
C ALA A 414 20.99 22.07 -26.95
N ILE A 415 19.66 21.95 -27.07
CA ILE A 415 18.83 22.87 -27.85
C ILE A 415 18.75 24.24 -27.17
N ALA A 416 18.57 24.29 -25.86
CA ALA A 416 18.51 25.52 -25.09
C ALA A 416 19.84 26.30 -25.12
N ALA A 417 20.97 25.59 -25.22
CA ALA A 417 22.31 26.20 -25.36
C ALA A 417 22.65 26.66 -26.79
N ALA A 418 21.88 26.27 -27.78
CA ALA A 418 22.13 26.59 -29.18
C ALA A 418 21.84 28.09 -29.49
N ALA A 419 22.67 28.69 -30.32
CA ALA A 419 22.53 30.11 -30.65
C ALA A 419 21.37 30.40 -31.64
N ASP A 420 20.99 29.40 -32.44
CA ASP A 420 19.91 29.45 -33.42
C ASP A 420 19.38 28.05 -33.75
N THR A 421 18.28 27.98 -34.51
CA THR A 421 17.64 26.73 -34.92
C THR A 421 18.58 25.84 -35.73
N SER A 422 19.49 26.40 -36.53
CA SER A 422 20.42 25.59 -37.33
C SER A 422 21.44 24.87 -36.44
N SER A 423 21.97 25.55 -35.43
CA SER A 423 22.88 24.95 -34.44
C SER A 423 22.16 23.98 -33.54
N ALA A 424 20.89 24.24 -33.19
CA ALA A 424 20.06 23.28 -32.45
C ALA A 424 19.86 21.97 -33.25
N VAL A 425 19.48 22.04 -34.52
CA VAL A 425 19.33 20.89 -35.38
C VAL A 425 20.66 20.14 -35.57
N ALA A 426 21.79 20.84 -35.66
CA ALA A 426 23.10 20.19 -35.75
C ALA A 426 23.45 19.41 -34.47
N SER A 427 23.18 19.98 -33.29
CA SER A 427 23.36 19.31 -31.99
C SER A 427 22.48 18.06 -31.89
N VAL A 428 21.21 18.18 -32.28
CA VAL A 428 20.27 17.01 -32.25
C VAL A 428 20.77 15.90 -33.16
N ARG A 429 21.26 16.22 -34.39
CA ARG A 429 21.79 15.21 -35.31
C ARG A 429 23.06 14.55 -34.81
N GLN A 430 23.89 15.26 -34.08
CA GLN A 430 25.08 14.67 -33.45
C GLN A 430 24.66 13.67 -32.38
N ILE A 431 23.76 14.07 -31.48
CA ILE A 431 23.24 13.19 -30.42
C ILE A 431 22.49 12.00 -31.03
N GLU A 432 21.70 12.21 -32.12
CA GLU A 432 21.06 11.15 -32.88
C GLU A 432 22.06 10.11 -33.38
N ALA A 433 23.14 10.56 -34.03
CA ALA A 433 24.15 9.66 -34.57
C ALA A 433 24.85 8.84 -33.48
N ASP A 434 25.18 9.50 -32.35
CA ASP A 434 25.83 8.85 -31.22
C ASP A 434 24.90 7.87 -30.51
N THR A 435 23.62 8.23 -30.34
CA THR A 435 22.60 7.36 -29.71
C THR A 435 22.29 6.15 -30.59
N LEU A 436 21.99 6.35 -31.88
CA LEU A 436 21.59 5.28 -32.80
C LEU A 436 22.75 4.34 -33.18
N ALA A 437 24.00 4.74 -32.95
CA ALA A 437 25.15 3.84 -33.09
C ALA A 437 25.09 2.67 -32.09
N HIS A 438 24.44 2.88 -30.96
CA HIS A 438 24.32 1.91 -29.87
C HIS A 438 22.87 1.43 -29.64
N ASP A 439 21.88 2.14 -30.19
CA ASP A 439 20.45 1.87 -30.06
C ASP A 439 19.80 1.53 -31.41
N SER A 440 19.42 0.29 -31.57
CA SER A 440 18.69 -0.19 -32.76
C SER A 440 17.17 -0.11 -32.62
N ASN A 441 16.64 0.46 -31.53
CA ASN A 441 15.20 0.49 -31.28
C ASN A 441 14.50 1.50 -32.22
N PRO A 442 13.49 1.08 -33.00
CA PRO A 442 12.75 1.96 -33.88
C PRO A 442 12.11 3.16 -33.19
N ARG A 443 11.66 3.02 -31.92
CA ARG A 443 11.05 4.09 -31.12
C ARG A 443 12.01 5.26 -30.91
N THR A 444 13.30 4.97 -30.68
CA THR A 444 14.33 6.00 -30.50
C THR A 444 14.52 6.79 -31.79
N ALA A 445 14.64 6.12 -32.93
CA ALA A 445 14.76 6.75 -34.23
C ALA A 445 13.53 7.61 -34.59
N GLU A 446 12.33 7.13 -34.27
CA GLU A 446 11.10 7.88 -34.45
C GLU A 446 11.04 9.15 -33.56
N ALA A 447 11.52 9.08 -32.31
CA ALA A 447 11.60 10.20 -31.40
C ALA A 447 12.50 11.32 -31.96
N PHE A 448 13.69 10.97 -32.48
CA PHE A 448 14.58 11.93 -33.16
C PHE A 448 13.92 12.53 -34.41
N THR A 449 13.28 11.72 -35.24
CA THR A 449 12.59 12.18 -36.45
C THR A 449 11.49 13.18 -36.10
N ARG A 450 10.72 12.93 -35.04
CA ARG A 450 9.66 13.80 -34.55
C ARG A 450 10.21 15.14 -34.06
N LEU A 451 11.28 15.13 -33.24
CA LEU A 451 11.91 16.33 -32.72
C LEU A 451 12.53 17.18 -33.83
N LEU A 452 13.26 16.57 -34.76
CA LEU A 452 13.87 17.27 -35.90
C LEU A 452 12.81 17.93 -36.79
N ARG A 453 11.67 17.25 -37.00
CA ARG A 453 10.53 17.83 -37.75
C ARG A 453 9.97 19.05 -37.01
N ALA A 454 9.70 18.93 -35.71
CA ALA A 454 9.14 19.99 -34.90
C ALA A 454 10.04 21.22 -34.85
N LEU A 455 11.36 21.05 -34.77
CA LEU A 455 12.34 22.13 -34.87
C LEU A 455 12.34 22.81 -36.25
N ALA A 456 12.30 21.98 -37.33
CA ALA A 456 12.29 22.50 -38.69
C ALA A 456 10.99 23.25 -39.03
N GLU A 457 9.87 22.85 -38.52
CA GLU A 457 8.55 23.47 -38.71
C GLU A 457 8.30 24.63 -37.73
N GLY A 458 9.15 24.79 -36.70
CA GLY A 458 8.99 25.83 -35.67
C GLY A 458 7.75 25.62 -34.78
N THR A 459 7.33 24.35 -34.58
CA THR A 459 6.17 24.02 -33.79
C THR A 459 6.47 23.92 -32.29
N ILE A 460 7.75 23.90 -31.91
CA ILE A 460 8.21 23.92 -30.52
C ILE A 460 9.08 25.15 -30.27
N ASP A 461 9.00 25.71 -29.07
CA ASP A 461 9.93 26.75 -28.62
C ASP A 461 11.23 26.12 -28.14
N PRO A 462 12.37 26.34 -28.81
CA PRO A 462 13.64 25.74 -28.41
C PRO A 462 14.14 26.19 -27.02
N HIS A 463 13.60 27.28 -26.47
CA HIS A 463 13.96 27.78 -25.15
C HIS A 463 13.08 27.19 -24.02
N GLU A 464 11.98 26.52 -24.36
CA GLU A 464 11.16 25.80 -23.41
C GLU A 464 11.58 24.32 -23.33
N GLN A 465 12.45 23.99 -22.37
CA GLN A 465 12.96 22.61 -22.19
C GLN A 465 11.85 21.56 -22.12
N ASN A 466 10.78 21.82 -21.35
CA ASN A 466 9.65 20.90 -21.23
C ASN A 466 8.96 20.63 -22.57
N THR A 467 8.87 21.61 -23.47
CA THR A 467 8.28 21.44 -24.80
C THR A 467 9.16 20.52 -25.66
N THR A 468 10.48 20.66 -25.56
CA THR A 468 11.43 19.78 -26.24
C THR A 468 11.36 18.34 -25.71
N VAL A 469 11.37 18.17 -24.38
CA VAL A 469 11.25 16.84 -23.74
C VAL A 469 9.94 16.19 -24.14
N ASN A 470 8.82 16.88 -24.03
CA ASN A 470 7.51 16.36 -24.40
C ASN A 470 7.42 16.04 -25.90
N CYS A 471 8.04 16.85 -26.77
CA CYS A 471 8.08 16.55 -28.20
C CYS A 471 8.91 15.30 -28.48
N PHE A 472 10.05 15.11 -27.85
CA PHE A 472 10.89 13.93 -28.03
C PHE A 472 10.26 12.64 -27.48
N LEU A 473 9.75 12.69 -26.24
CA LEU A 473 9.03 11.57 -25.64
C LEU A 473 7.64 11.38 -26.26
N GLY A 474 7.13 12.36 -26.91
CA GLY A 474 5.83 12.76 -27.34
C GLY A 474 4.97 11.80 -28.11
N GLU A 475 3.92 12.37 -28.70
CA GLU A 475 2.88 11.66 -29.41
C GLU A 475 3.38 11.19 -30.78
N ASP A 476 3.42 9.88 -30.99
CA ASP A 476 3.50 9.33 -32.33
C ASP A 476 2.19 9.62 -33.11
N GLU A 477 2.19 9.35 -34.41
CA GLU A 477 0.98 9.60 -35.24
C GLU A 477 -0.26 8.85 -34.76
N CYS A 478 -0.09 7.63 -34.20
CA CYS A 478 -1.20 6.86 -33.64
C CYS A 478 -1.75 7.50 -32.37
N MET A 479 -0.88 8.02 -31.47
CA MET A 479 -1.33 8.72 -30.27
C MET A 479 -2.09 10.00 -30.60
N SER A 480 -1.56 10.78 -31.54
CA SER A 480 -2.22 11.99 -32.03
C SER A 480 -3.59 11.68 -32.67
N ALA A 481 -3.66 10.60 -33.43
CA ALA A 481 -4.90 10.11 -34.04
C ALA A 481 -5.91 9.61 -32.98
N TYR A 482 -5.43 8.89 -31.96
CA TYR A 482 -6.26 8.39 -30.87
C TYR A 482 -6.90 9.56 -30.09
N ARG A 483 -6.13 10.57 -29.68
CA ARG A 483 -6.67 11.76 -28.99
C ARG A 483 -7.63 12.58 -29.85
N ALA A 484 -7.30 12.73 -31.15
CA ALA A 484 -8.21 13.39 -32.07
C ALA A 484 -9.54 12.62 -32.20
N ALA A 485 -9.48 11.28 -32.23
CA ALA A 485 -10.66 10.44 -32.32
C ALA A 485 -11.50 10.51 -31.04
N GLU A 486 -10.90 10.53 -29.85
CA GLU A 486 -11.63 10.76 -28.59
C GLU A 486 -12.38 12.10 -28.59
N ALA A 487 -11.70 13.17 -29.02
CA ALA A 487 -12.32 14.48 -29.12
C ALA A 487 -13.49 14.50 -30.13
N LEU A 488 -13.33 13.86 -31.29
CA LEU A 488 -14.37 13.74 -32.31
C LEU A 488 -15.55 12.89 -31.85
N THR A 489 -15.29 11.78 -31.17
CA THR A 489 -16.31 10.92 -30.58
C THR A 489 -17.12 11.68 -29.53
N SER A 490 -16.46 12.46 -28.68
CA SER A 490 -17.09 13.35 -27.71
C SER A 490 -17.92 14.46 -28.35
N ALA A 491 -17.55 14.89 -29.58
CA ALA A 491 -18.26 15.87 -30.39
C ALA A 491 -19.38 15.24 -31.28
N ASP A 492 -19.70 13.94 -31.10
CA ASP A 492 -20.67 13.18 -31.91
C ASP A 492 -20.28 13.10 -33.42
N GLN A 493 -18.96 12.98 -33.69
CA GLN A 493 -18.39 12.87 -35.03
C GLN A 493 -17.62 11.52 -35.22
N PRO A 494 -18.25 10.36 -35.02
CA PRO A 494 -17.58 9.07 -35.02
C PRO A 494 -17.07 8.63 -36.41
N GLU A 495 -17.64 9.11 -37.51
CA GLU A 495 -17.17 8.79 -38.87
C GLU A 495 -15.80 9.42 -39.15
N GLU A 496 -15.58 10.66 -38.69
CA GLU A 496 -14.30 11.34 -38.84
C GLU A 496 -13.24 10.67 -37.90
N ALA A 497 -13.66 10.26 -36.69
CA ALA A 497 -12.82 9.50 -35.78
C ALA A 497 -12.37 8.16 -36.40
N LEU A 498 -13.27 7.40 -37.00
CA LEU A 498 -12.97 6.16 -37.72
C LEU A 498 -11.95 6.37 -38.85
N GLN A 499 -12.13 7.45 -39.64
CA GLN A 499 -11.22 7.74 -40.76
C GLN A 499 -9.81 8.07 -40.29
N ILE A 500 -9.68 8.90 -39.23
CA ILE A 500 -8.38 9.29 -38.68
C ILE A 500 -7.65 8.08 -38.11
N LEU A 501 -8.31 7.26 -37.30
CA LEU A 501 -7.73 6.05 -36.71
C LEU A 501 -7.34 5.03 -37.79
N THR A 502 -8.20 4.80 -38.78
CA THR A 502 -7.93 3.87 -39.89
C THR A 502 -6.68 4.29 -40.68
N ASN A 503 -6.57 5.59 -40.98
CA ASN A 503 -5.41 6.11 -41.70
C ASN A 503 -4.12 5.99 -40.90
N ALA A 504 -4.15 6.29 -39.59
CA ALA A 504 -2.97 6.21 -38.72
C ALA A 504 -2.48 4.74 -38.58
N VAL A 505 -3.41 3.82 -38.35
CA VAL A 505 -3.08 2.38 -38.25
C VAL A 505 -2.54 1.85 -39.59
N ALA A 506 -3.18 2.16 -40.72
CA ALA A 506 -2.73 1.73 -42.02
C ALA A 506 -1.31 2.23 -42.35
N LYS A 507 -1.03 3.50 -42.04
CA LYS A 507 0.28 4.11 -42.24
C LYS A 507 1.38 3.45 -41.40
N LEU A 508 1.07 3.14 -40.11
CA LEU A 508 2.00 2.42 -39.25
C LEU A 508 2.31 1.01 -39.81
N GLU A 509 1.26 0.30 -40.24
CA GLU A 509 1.38 -1.05 -40.80
C GLU A 509 2.14 -1.09 -42.12
N GLU A 510 1.99 -0.07 -42.99
CA GLU A 510 2.77 0.05 -44.23
C GLU A 510 4.26 0.15 -43.99
N THR A 511 4.71 0.66 -42.83
CA THR A 511 6.14 0.71 -42.48
C THR A 511 6.75 -0.66 -42.26
N GLY A 512 5.95 -1.65 -41.82
CA GLY A 512 6.37 -3.00 -41.47
C GLY A 512 7.26 -3.09 -40.22
N HIS A 513 7.51 -1.99 -39.51
CA HIS A 513 8.45 -1.92 -38.38
C HIS A 513 8.01 -2.79 -37.20
N PHE A 514 6.71 -2.93 -36.96
CA PHE A 514 6.15 -3.70 -35.85
C PHE A 514 5.40 -4.94 -36.32
N ALA A 515 5.83 -5.48 -37.48
CA ALA A 515 5.27 -6.73 -38.02
C ALA A 515 5.99 -7.94 -37.41
N ASP A 516 5.21 -8.88 -36.85
CA ASP A 516 5.74 -10.15 -36.36
C ASP A 516 6.45 -10.90 -37.50
N ASN A 517 7.57 -11.56 -37.17
CA ASN A 517 8.32 -12.39 -38.10
C ASN A 517 8.66 -13.77 -37.47
N GLU A 518 9.57 -14.52 -38.10
CA GLU A 518 9.95 -15.87 -37.65
C GLU A 518 10.71 -15.87 -36.31
N THR A 519 11.43 -14.78 -35.98
CA THR A 519 12.30 -14.67 -34.79
C THR A 519 11.82 -13.69 -33.77
N THR A 520 10.99 -12.72 -34.15
CA THR A 520 10.61 -11.60 -33.30
C THR A 520 9.11 -11.33 -33.37
N VAL A 521 8.54 -11.02 -32.24
CA VAL A 521 7.15 -10.56 -32.08
C VAL A 521 7.12 -9.22 -31.36
N TYR A 522 6.16 -8.38 -31.74
CA TYR A 522 5.99 -7.05 -31.16
C TYR A 522 4.71 -7.00 -30.32
N ARG A 523 4.85 -6.66 -29.02
CA ARG A 523 3.76 -6.68 -28.05
C ARG A 523 3.72 -5.39 -27.25
N VAL A 524 2.54 -5.10 -26.73
CA VAL A 524 2.25 -3.96 -25.85
C VAL A 524 1.87 -4.49 -24.47
N PHE A 525 2.41 -3.87 -23.43
CA PHE A 525 2.12 -4.17 -22.03
C PHE A 525 1.85 -2.86 -21.29
N ASP A 526 0.84 -2.86 -20.43
CA ASP A 526 0.51 -1.72 -19.56
C ASP A 526 1.34 -1.69 -18.26
N SER A 527 1.94 -2.82 -17.91
CA SER A 527 2.72 -2.96 -16.68
C SER A 527 3.74 -4.10 -16.75
N TYR A 528 4.70 -4.08 -15.83
CA TYR A 528 5.64 -5.20 -15.65
C TYR A 528 4.93 -6.49 -15.23
N ALA A 529 3.82 -6.39 -14.48
CA ALA A 529 3.02 -7.56 -14.12
C ALA A 529 2.39 -8.21 -15.36
N ALA A 530 1.85 -7.41 -16.29
CA ALA A 530 1.32 -7.88 -17.56
C ALA A 530 2.38 -8.55 -18.42
N ARG A 531 3.58 -7.95 -18.54
CA ARG A 531 4.72 -8.54 -19.24
C ARG A 531 5.17 -9.85 -18.60
N LEU A 532 5.24 -9.91 -17.28
CA LEU A 532 5.56 -11.12 -16.54
C LEU A 532 4.57 -12.24 -16.87
N VAL A 533 3.27 -12.00 -16.73
CA VAL A 533 2.22 -12.99 -17.03
C VAL A 533 2.33 -13.48 -18.47
N TYR A 534 2.46 -12.56 -19.43
CA TYR A 534 2.68 -12.92 -20.83
C TYR A 534 3.87 -13.87 -21.00
N ASN A 535 5.03 -13.52 -20.42
CA ASN A 535 6.23 -14.33 -20.58
C ASN A 535 6.10 -15.70 -19.90
N GLN A 536 5.45 -15.77 -18.73
CA GLN A 536 5.24 -17.03 -18.02
C GLN A 536 4.23 -17.96 -18.72
N VAL A 537 3.20 -17.41 -19.37
CA VAL A 537 2.29 -18.18 -20.25
C VAL A 537 3.03 -18.65 -21.51
N LYS A 538 3.83 -17.78 -22.12
CA LYS A 538 4.68 -18.11 -23.28
C LYS A 538 5.67 -19.21 -22.96
N ALA A 539 6.31 -19.16 -21.79
CA ALA A 539 7.25 -20.19 -21.32
C ALA A 539 6.53 -21.51 -20.92
N GLY A 540 5.26 -21.46 -20.57
CA GLY A 540 4.47 -22.61 -20.12
C GLY A 540 4.51 -22.84 -18.60
N THR A 541 5.00 -21.87 -17.82
CA THR A 541 4.98 -21.88 -16.35
C THR A 541 3.57 -21.57 -15.83
N LEU A 542 2.88 -20.60 -16.46
CA LEU A 542 1.48 -20.36 -16.23
C LEU A 542 0.63 -21.08 -17.27
N PRO A 543 -0.57 -21.58 -16.88
CA PRO A 543 -1.49 -22.20 -17.82
C PRO A 543 -1.98 -21.17 -18.85
N ALA A 544 -2.01 -21.57 -20.12
CA ALA A 544 -2.59 -20.76 -21.19
C ALA A 544 -4.09 -21.01 -21.26
N PRO A 545 -4.94 -19.97 -21.40
CA PRO A 545 -6.34 -20.17 -21.72
C PRO A 545 -6.52 -20.80 -23.10
N GLN A 546 -7.74 -21.28 -23.35
CA GLN A 546 -8.08 -21.86 -24.64
C GLN A 546 -7.90 -20.82 -25.77
N ASP A 547 -7.38 -21.25 -26.92
CA ASP A 547 -7.12 -20.40 -28.10
C ASP A 547 -6.19 -19.19 -27.84
N CYS A 548 -5.30 -19.31 -26.85
CA CYS A 548 -4.37 -18.25 -26.46
C CYS A 548 -3.36 -17.93 -27.56
N THR A 549 -3.37 -16.69 -28.05
CA THR A 549 -2.43 -16.22 -29.09
C THR A 549 -0.97 -16.22 -28.63
N ILE A 550 -0.71 -16.07 -27.33
CA ILE A 550 0.64 -16.05 -26.74
C ILE A 550 1.41 -17.33 -27.04
N LEU A 551 0.72 -18.46 -27.20
CA LEU A 551 1.40 -19.75 -27.52
C LEU A 551 2.07 -19.76 -28.89
N GLN A 552 1.66 -18.91 -29.81
CA GLN A 552 2.27 -18.75 -31.15
C GLN A 552 3.59 -17.98 -31.09
N ASP A 553 3.85 -17.32 -29.97
CA ASP A 553 5.06 -16.52 -29.74
C ASP A 553 6.21 -17.34 -29.12
N ARG A 554 5.99 -18.62 -28.84
CA ARG A 554 7.01 -19.51 -28.28
C ARG A 554 8.27 -19.57 -29.17
N GLY A 555 9.43 -19.43 -28.53
CA GLY A 555 10.72 -19.45 -29.20
C GLY A 555 11.10 -18.16 -29.94
N LYS A 556 10.24 -17.15 -29.96
CA LYS A 556 10.53 -15.86 -30.57
C LYS A 556 10.92 -14.83 -29.52
N GLU A 557 11.73 -13.87 -29.89
CA GLU A 557 12.05 -12.70 -29.05
C GLU A 557 10.86 -11.76 -28.99
N THR A 558 10.58 -11.19 -27.81
CA THR A 558 9.51 -10.23 -27.64
C THR A 558 10.08 -8.82 -27.53
N GLN A 559 9.71 -7.96 -28.47
CA GLN A 559 10.00 -6.53 -28.47
C GLN A 559 8.75 -5.71 -28.24
N LEU A 560 8.93 -4.46 -27.81
CA LEU A 560 7.81 -3.58 -27.53
C LEU A 560 7.30 -2.89 -28.80
N ALA A 561 5.99 -2.84 -28.97
CA ALA A 561 5.30 -1.97 -29.92
C ALA A 561 4.83 -0.69 -29.22
N PRO A 562 4.52 0.40 -29.96
CA PRO A 562 3.92 1.61 -29.38
C PRO A 562 2.55 1.30 -28.76
N ASP A 563 2.31 1.81 -27.54
CA ASP A 563 1.02 1.63 -26.85
C ASP A 563 -0.13 2.26 -27.64
N SER A 564 0.13 3.40 -28.28
CA SER A 564 -0.79 4.10 -29.16
C SER A 564 -1.37 3.23 -30.29
N TYR A 565 -0.57 2.28 -30.79
CA TYR A 565 -1.05 1.33 -31.80
C TYR A 565 -2.16 0.43 -31.25
N ALA A 566 -1.98 -0.09 -30.04
CA ALA A 566 -3.01 -0.89 -29.38
C ALA A 566 -4.25 -0.04 -29.07
N PHE A 567 -4.08 1.19 -28.58
CA PHE A 567 -5.20 2.11 -28.31
C PHE A 567 -6.01 2.44 -29.56
N CYS A 568 -5.36 2.71 -30.69
CA CYS A 568 -6.06 2.88 -31.96
C CYS A 568 -6.87 1.65 -32.37
N LEU A 569 -6.32 0.45 -32.18
CA LEU A 569 -7.02 -0.80 -32.49
C LEU A 569 -8.22 -1.05 -31.57
N PHE A 570 -8.10 -0.72 -30.28
CA PHE A 570 -9.21 -0.83 -29.32
C PHE A 570 -10.36 0.10 -29.71
N GLU A 571 -10.05 1.37 -29.97
CA GLU A 571 -11.05 2.36 -30.35
C GLU A 571 -11.69 2.06 -31.71
N LEU A 572 -10.88 1.63 -32.69
CA LEU A 572 -11.42 1.14 -33.99
C LEU A 572 -12.39 -0.01 -33.80
N ALA A 573 -12.05 -1.02 -33.01
CA ALA A 573 -12.95 -2.14 -32.76
C ALA A 573 -14.27 -1.71 -32.12
N TYR A 574 -14.21 -0.76 -31.19
CA TYR A 574 -15.37 -0.18 -30.53
C TYR A 574 -16.26 0.61 -31.50
N LEU A 575 -15.69 1.56 -32.25
CA LEU A 575 -16.42 2.42 -33.18
C LEU A 575 -17.02 1.62 -34.33
N LEU A 576 -16.26 0.67 -34.91
CA LEU A 576 -16.76 -0.20 -35.98
C LEU A 576 -17.94 -1.06 -35.49
N CYS A 577 -17.86 -1.61 -34.27
CA CYS A 577 -18.97 -2.37 -33.69
C CYS A 577 -20.21 -1.52 -33.50
N SER A 578 -20.06 -0.27 -33.02
CA SER A 578 -21.19 0.65 -32.82
C SER A 578 -21.83 1.11 -34.11
N ARG A 579 -21.18 0.92 -35.26
CA ARG A 579 -21.64 1.26 -36.60
C ARG A 579 -22.07 0.06 -37.45
N ASP A 580 -22.23 -1.11 -36.81
CA ASP A 580 -22.64 -2.36 -37.46
C ASP A 580 -21.65 -2.91 -38.50
N HIS A 581 -20.38 -2.44 -38.45
CA HIS A 581 -19.28 -2.96 -39.26
C HIS A 581 -18.63 -4.19 -38.55
N ILE A 582 -19.44 -5.20 -38.26
CA ILE A 582 -19.09 -6.29 -37.33
C ILE A 582 -17.86 -7.10 -37.74
N ASP A 583 -17.73 -7.42 -39.05
CA ASP A 583 -16.57 -8.21 -39.50
C ASP A 583 -15.24 -7.44 -39.41
N GLU A 584 -15.29 -6.14 -39.63
CA GLU A 584 -14.11 -5.26 -39.47
C GLU A 584 -13.78 -5.06 -38.01
N ALA A 585 -14.77 -4.81 -37.15
CA ALA A 585 -14.63 -4.72 -35.73
C ALA A 585 -13.96 -5.99 -35.14
N MET A 586 -14.43 -7.18 -35.59
CA MET A 586 -13.86 -8.45 -35.15
C MET A 586 -12.39 -8.62 -35.57
N ARG A 587 -12.02 -8.18 -36.80
CA ARG A 587 -10.63 -8.22 -37.24
C ARG A 587 -9.75 -7.29 -36.37
N CYS A 588 -10.20 -6.07 -36.10
CA CYS A 588 -9.49 -5.12 -35.25
C CYS A 588 -9.37 -5.64 -33.80
N ALA A 589 -10.42 -6.18 -33.21
CA ALA A 589 -10.40 -6.74 -31.87
C ALA A 589 -9.41 -7.93 -31.75
N LYS A 590 -9.43 -8.86 -32.69
CA LYS A 590 -8.48 -9.99 -32.72
C LYS A 590 -7.05 -9.53 -32.89
N LYS A 591 -6.81 -8.52 -33.73
CA LYS A 591 -5.49 -7.94 -33.91
C LYS A 591 -5.01 -7.23 -32.63
N ALA A 592 -5.91 -6.48 -32.00
CA ALA A 592 -5.67 -5.84 -30.70
C ALA A 592 -5.27 -6.86 -29.62
N ILE A 593 -5.96 -8.01 -29.54
CA ILE A 593 -5.62 -9.13 -28.64
C ILE A 593 -4.23 -9.71 -28.97
N THR A 594 -3.87 -9.78 -30.25
CA THR A 594 -2.54 -10.28 -30.65
C THR A 594 -1.43 -9.32 -30.21
N ILE A 595 -1.62 -8.02 -30.39
CA ILE A 595 -0.62 -6.99 -30.06
C ILE A 595 -0.54 -6.76 -28.54
N ALA A 596 -1.68 -6.77 -27.84
CA ALA A 596 -1.78 -6.50 -26.41
C ALA A 596 -2.51 -7.64 -25.66
N PRO A 597 -1.92 -8.83 -25.58
CA PRO A 597 -2.60 -10.04 -25.12
C PRO A 597 -2.91 -10.07 -23.61
N THR A 598 -2.32 -9.17 -22.83
CA THR A 598 -2.54 -9.02 -21.38
C THR A 598 -3.27 -7.72 -21.01
N MET A 599 -3.95 -7.11 -21.97
CA MET A 599 -4.82 -5.93 -21.78
C MET A 599 -6.26 -6.30 -22.09
N SER A 600 -7.22 -5.92 -21.23
CA SER A 600 -8.62 -6.34 -21.35
C SER A 600 -9.37 -5.76 -22.53
N ALA A 601 -8.96 -4.59 -23.03
CA ALA A 601 -9.73 -3.80 -23.98
C ALA A 601 -10.07 -4.56 -25.29
N GLY A 602 -9.10 -5.32 -25.84
CA GLY A 602 -9.32 -6.14 -27.05
C GLY A 602 -10.34 -7.27 -26.81
N TYR A 603 -10.27 -7.93 -25.66
CA TYR A 603 -11.18 -9.01 -25.27
C TYR A 603 -12.58 -8.47 -24.97
N ARG A 604 -12.70 -7.31 -24.31
CA ARG A 604 -13.99 -6.64 -24.07
C ARG A 604 -14.66 -6.25 -25.38
N ALA A 605 -13.89 -5.71 -26.32
CA ALA A 605 -14.38 -5.39 -27.65
C ALA A 605 -14.89 -6.65 -28.38
N LEU A 606 -14.14 -7.75 -28.36
CA LEU A 606 -14.53 -9.02 -28.96
C LEU A 606 -15.75 -9.63 -28.26
N GLY A 607 -15.79 -9.63 -26.93
CA GLY A 607 -16.94 -10.09 -26.14
C GLY A 607 -18.21 -9.31 -26.47
N ARG A 608 -18.11 -7.97 -26.58
CA ARG A 608 -19.23 -7.10 -27.00
C ARG A 608 -19.70 -7.42 -28.41
N ILE A 609 -18.80 -7.70 -29.36
CA ILE A 609 -19.16 -8.11 -30.72
C ILE A 609 -19.95 -9.42 -30.70
N PHE A 610 -19.54 -10.40 -29.89
CA PHE A 610 -20.27 -11.65 -29.73
C PHE A 610 -21.65 -11.42 -29.09
N VAL A 611 -21.75 -10.59 -28.07
CA VAL A 611 -23.04 -10.21 -27.47
C VAL A 611 -23.95 -9.55 -28.51
N PHE A 612 -23.44 -8.67 -29.35
CA PHE A 612 -24.19 -8.03 -30.41
C PHE A 612 -24.73 -9.03 -31.46
N LYS A 613 -24.04 -10.16 -31.62
CA LYS A 613 -24.46 -11.28 -32.49
C LYS A 613 -25.33 -12.32 -31.78
N ASP A 614 -25.78 -12.07 -30.56
CA ASP A 614 -26.45 -13.03 -29.68
C ASP A 614 -25.64 -14.32 -29.42
N ASP A 615 -24.30 -14.27 -29.59
CA ASP A 615 -23.40 -15.40 -29.39
C ASP A 615 -22.80 -15.33 -27.97
N PHE A 616 -23.67 -15.50 -26.97
CA PHE A 616 -23.28 -15.36 -25.57
C PHE A 616 -22.25 -16.39 -25.12
N ALA A 617 -22.26 -17.60 -25.71
CA ALA A 617 -21.30 -18.64 -25.37
C ALA A 617 -19.86 -18.25 -25.74
N ASN A 618 -19.64 -17.69 -26.95
CA ASN A 618 -18.33 -17.20 -27.35
C ASN A 618 -17.95 -15.91 -26.61
N ALA A 619 -18.91 -15.04 -26.23
CA ALA A 619 -18.69 -13.89 -25.38
C ALA A 619 -18.13 -14.33 -24.02
N GLN A 620 -18.82 -15.26 -23.34
CA GLN A 620 -18.41 -15.82 -22.06
C GLN A 620 -17.00 -16.44 -22.15
N ALA A 621 -16.78 -17.37 -23.07
CA ALA A 621 -15.47 -18.04 -23.23
C ALA A 621 -14.32 -17.05 -23.48
N THR A 622 -14.56 -15.99 -24.26
CA THR A 622 -13.59 -14.93 -24.53
C THR A 622 -13.22 -14.16 -23.25
N LEU A 623 -14.23 -13.75 -22.47
CA LEU A 623 -14.04 -12.95 -21.27
C LEU A 623 -13.44 -13.76 -20.11
N GLU A 624 -13.84 -15.02 -19.93
CA GLU A 624 -13.23 -15.94 -18.97
C GLU A 624 -11.77 -16.25 -19.30
N SER A 625 -11.46 -16.46 -20.60
CA SER A 625 -10.08 -16.64 -21.05
C SER A 625 -9.24 -15.39 -20.74
N ALA A 626 -9.77 -14.20 -20.97
CA ALA A 626 -9.09 -12.95 -20.67
C ALA A 626 -8.81 -12.78 -19.17
N LEU A 627 -9.76 -13.11 -18.29
CA LEU A 627 -9.58 -13.00 -16.84
C LEU A 627 -8.28 -13.68 -16.37
N THR A 628 -7.94 -14.84 -16.90
CA THR A 628 -6.76 -15.61 -16.49
C THR A 628 -5.43 -14.98 -16.91
N LEU A 629 -5.45 -13.91 -17.71
CA LEU A 629 -4.27 -13.19 -18.20
C LEU A 629 -4.10 -11.80 -17.58
N MET A 630 -5.12 -11.29 -16.87
CA MET A 630 -5.12 -9.92 -16.36
C MET A 630 -4.53 -9.83 -14.97
N THR A 631 -3.82 -8.73 -14.74
CA THR A 631 -3.24 -8.37 -13.44
C THR A 631 -3.83 -7.10 -12.88
N SER A 632 -4.26 -6.15 -13.74
CA SER A 632 -4.87 -4.89 -13.35
C SER A 632 -6.27 -5.11 -12.75
N PRO A 633 -6.56 -4.60 -11.52
CA PRO A 633 -7.91 -4.69 -10.94
C PRO A 633 -8.98 -4.04 -11.80
N ASP A 634 -8.66 -2.93 -12.48
CA ASP A 634 -9.63 -2.24 -13.34
C ASP A 634 -9.97 -3.08 -14.56
N ASP A 635 -8.98 -3.74 -15.15
CA ASP A 635 -9.22 -4.69 -16.23
C ASP A 635 -10.02 -5.92 -15.77
N ILE A 636 -9.68 -6.47 -14.61
CA ILE A 636 -10.39 -7.61 -14.02
C ILE A 636 -11.84 -7.23 -13.70
N GLY A 637 -12.06 -6.08 -13.05
CA GLY A 637 -13.41 -5.58 -12.76
C GLY A 637 -14.25 -5.35 -14.02
N ALA A 638 -13.65 -4.75 -15.04
CA ALA A 638 -14.33 -4.53 -16.33
C ALA A 638 -14.67 -5.85 -17.03
N LEU A 639 -13.81 -6.87 -16.95
CA LEU A 639 -14.09 -8.20 -17.52
C LEU A 639 -15.23 -8.90 -16.78
N TYR A 640 -15.24 -8.90 -15.44
CA TYR A 640 -16.37 -9.44 -14.67
C TYR A 640 -17.68 -8.72 -15.00
N TYR A 641 -17.65 -7.39 -15.17
CA TYR A 641 -18.81 -6.62 -15.57
C TYR A 641 -19.36 -7.08 -16.92
N HIS A 642 -18.51 -7.19 -17.95
CA HIS A 642 -18.96 -7.64 -19.28
C HIS A 642 -19.39 -9.12 -19.29
N LEU A 643 -18.70 -9.96 -18.51
CA LEU A 643 -19.04 -11.37 -18.32
C LEU A 643 -20.42 -11.52 -17.68
N ALA A 644 -20.72 -10.72 -16.65
CA ALA A 644 -22.00 -10.71 -15.97
C ALA A 644 -23.16 -10.45 -16.97
N TYR A 645 -22.98 -9.46 -17.85
CA TYR A 645 -23.98 -9.18 -18.88
C TYR A 645 -24.20 -10.38 -19.84
N ALA A 646 -23.11 -11.01 -20.30
CA ALA A 646 -23.18 -12.17 -21.16
C ALA A 646 -23.91 -13.36 -20.47
N LEU A 647 -23.59 -13.62 -19.21
CA LEU A 647 -24.22 -14.64 -18.38
C LEU A 647 -25.73 -14.36 -18.18
N TRP A 648 -26.09 -13.11 -17.85
CA TRP A 648 -27.52 -12.74 -17.73
C TRP A 648 -28.31 -13.00 -19.00
N LYS A 649 -27.79 -12.54 -20.14
CA LYS A 649 -28.47 -12.72 -21.43
C LYS A 649 -28.46 -14.16 -21.93
N SER A 650 -27.52 -14.99 -21.48
CA SER A 650 -27.51 -16.44 -21.77
C SER A 650 -28.47 -17.25 -20.89
N GLY A 651 -29.05 -16.64 -19.84
CA GLY A 651 -30.05 -17.27 -18.98
C GLY A 651 -29.49 -17.81 -17.65
N ASP A 652 -28.30 -17.35 -17.24
CA ASP A 652 -27.72 -17.62 -15.92
C ASP A 652 -27.63 -16.33 -15.07
N PRO A 653 -28.75 -15.86 -14.52
CA PRO A 653 -28.79 -14.62 -13.77
C PRO A 653 -28.15 -14.71 -12.37
N GLU A 654 -28.03 -15.91 -11.78
CA GLU A 654 -27.41 -16.10 -10.46
C GLU A 654 -25.89 -15.86 -10.56
N THR A 655 -25.22 -16.50 -11.52
CA THR A 655 -23.80 -16.29 -11.78
C THR A 655 -23.52 -14.88 -12.30
N ALA A 656 -24.44 -14.30 -13.09
CA ALA A 656 -24.34 -12.91 -13.51
C ALA A 656 -24.34 -11.94 -12.33
N LEU A 657 -25.24 -12.12 -11.38
CA LEU A 657 -25.31 -11.27 -10.18
C LEU A 657 -24.03 -11.37 -9.33
N ALA A 658 -23.51 -12.61 -9.14
CA ALA A 658 -22.24 -12.83 -8.47
C ALA A 658 -21.07 -12.14 -9.20
N SER A 659 -21.05 -12.19 -10.55
CA SER A 659 -20.02 -11.54 -11.37
C SER A 659 -20.06 -10.00 -11.28
N TYR A 660 -21.26 -9.38 -11.28
CA TYR A 660 -21.39 -7.93 -11.05
C TYR A 660 -20.87 -7.52 -9.67
N ILE A 661 -21.20 -8.28 -8.61
CA ILE A 661 -20.72 -7.98 -7.27
C ILE A 661 -19.20 -8.17 -7.20
N LYS A 662 -18.65 -9.20 -7.85
CA LYS A 662 -17.21 -9.38 -7.94
C LYS A 662 -16.52 -8.22 -8.64
N ALA A 663 -17.12 -7.67 -9.70
CA ALA A 663 -16.64 -6.47 -10.37
C ALA A 663 -16.57 -5.27 -9.40
N LEU A 664 -17.62 -5.05 -8.59
CA LEU A 664 -17.66 -4.00 -7.57
C LEU A 664 -16.60 -4.18 -6.48
N GLN A 665 -16.34 -5.42 -6.06
CA GLN A 665 -15.30 -5.73 -5.07
C GLN A 665 -13.88 -5.52 -5.62
N THR A 666 -13.73 -5.58 -6.94
CA THR A 666 -12.41 -5.56 -7.61
C THR A 666 -12.00 -4.16 -8.04
N SER A 667 -12.92 -3.35 -8.57
CA SER A 667 -12.62 -2.02 -9.12
C SER A 667 -13.78 -1.05 -8.99
N ASN A 668 -13.45 0.21 -8.75
CA ASN A 668 -14.44 1.31 -8.70
C ASN A 668 -14.80 1.85 -10.09
N VAL A 669 -14.03 1.55 -11.13
CA VAL A 669 -14.22 2.12 -12.49
C VAL A 669 -15.57 1.76 -13.09
N VAL A 670 -16.07 0.56 -12.81
CA VAL A 670 -17.36 0.08 -13.32
C VAL A 670 -18.50 0.18 -12.32
N SER A 671 -18.29 0.79 -11.15
CA SER A 671 -19.24 0.75 -10.03
C SER A 671 -20.62 1.28 -10.38
N ALA A 672 -20.73 2.45 -11.02
CA ALA A 672 -22.01 3.04 -11.38
C ALA A 672 -22.79 2.17 -12.38
N ALA A 673 -22.09 1.60 -13.37
CA ALA A 673 -22.68 0.71 -14.37
C ALA A 673 -23.15 -0.61 -13.70
N CYS A 674 -22.31 -1.22 -12.85
CA CYS A 674 -22.68 -2.43 -12.12
C CYS A 674 -23.93 -2.26 -11.26
N VAL A 675 -24.03 -1.16 -10.51
CA VAL A 675 -25.21 -0.90 -9.65
C VAL A 675 -26.49 -0.82 -10.49
N SER A 676 -26.43 -0.09 -11.61
CA SER A 676 -27.60 0.04 -12.52
C SER A 676 -28.02 -1.31 -13.12
N GLU A 677 -27.06 -2.12 -13.56
CA GLU A 677 -27.33 -3.44 -14.15
C GLU A 677 -27.84 -4.45 -13.10
N ILE A 678 -27.32 -4.39 -11.87
CA ILE A 678 -27.81 -5.21 -10.74
C ILE A 678 -29.27 -4.89 -10.45
N GLU A 679 -29.64 -3.61 -10.37
CA GLU A 679 -31.04 -3.19 -10.15
C GLU A 679 -31.97 -3.67 -11.24
N GLU A 680 -31.55 -3.59 -12.51
CA GLU A 680 -32.31 -4.07 -13.64
C GLU A 680 -32.47 -5.60 -13.59
N LEU A 681 -31.40 -6.35 -13.37
CA LEU A 681 -31.39 -7.79 -13.25
C LEU A 681 -32.31 -8.27 -12.12
N GLN A 682 -32.21 -7.64 -10.93
CA GLN A 682 -33.10 -7.97 -9.82
C GLN A 682 -34.57 -7.70 -10.11
N LYS A 683 -34.88 -6.61 -10.81
CA LYS A 683 -36.25 -6.29 -11.23
C LYS A 683 -36.79 -7.32 -12.20
N ASP A 684 -35.96 -7.79 -13.12
CA ASP A 684 -36.37 -8.77 -14.14
C ASP A 684 -36.52 -10.19 -13.56
N THR A 685 -35.69 -10.58 -12.61
CA THR A 685 -35.62 -11.96 -12.13
C THR A 685 -36.21 -12.17 -10.74
N GLY A 686 -36.27 -11.12 -9.92
CA GLY A 686 -36.70 -11.22 -8.52
C GLY A 686 -35.64 -11.87 -7.59
N LEU A 687 -34.41 -12.10 -8.06
CA LEU A 687 -33.34 -12.71 -7.27
C LEU A 687 -32.85 -11.79 -6.16
N PRO A 688 -32.60 -12.30 -4.94
CA PRO A 688 -31.97 -11.54 -3.88
C PRO A 688 -30.48 -11.36 -4.15
N LEU A 689 -29.87 -10.32 -3.56
CA LEU A 689 -28.42 -10.19 -3.58
C LEU A 689 -27.77 -11.33 -2.80
N PRO A 690 -26.78 -12.02 -3.35
CA PRO A 690 -25.98 -12.98 -2.61
C PRO A 690 -25.17 -12.30 -1.51
N LEU A 691 -24.81 -13.05 -0.47
CA LEU A 691 -23.91 -12.54 0.58
C LEU A 691 -22.51 -12.34 0.02
N SER A 692 -21.83 -11.29 0.47
CA SER A 692 -20.47 -10.97 0.00
C SER A 692 -19.47 -12.12 0.20
N GLU A 693 -19.64 -12.91 1.26
CA GLU A 693 -18.84 -14.10 1.57
C GLU A 693 -19.09 -15.32 0.68
N ASP A 694 -20.22 -15.35 -0.04
CA ASP A 694 -20.60 -16.46 -0.93
C ASP A 694 -20.17 -16.22 -2.40
N ILE A 695 -19.75 -15.02 -2.77
CA ILE A 695 -19.49 -14.64 -4.16
C ILE A 695 -18.44 -15.53 -4.81
N ASP A 696 -17.28 -15.69 -4.16
CA ASP A 696 -16.18 -16.50 -4.72
C ASP A 696 -16.58 -17.95 -4.89
N ARG A 697 -17.36 -18.51 -3.94
CA ARG A 697 -17.88 -19.88 -4.03
C ARG A 697 -18.87 -20.04 -5.19
N LEU A 698 -19.77 -19.07 -5.38
CA LEU A 698 -20.76 -19.10 -6.48
C LEU A 698 -20.07 -19.05 -7.85
N LEU A 699 -19.05 -18.22 -7.99
CA LEU A 699 -18.28 -18.13 -9.23
C LEU A 699 -17.45 -19.40 -9.49
N ASP A 700 -16.80 -19.96 -8.47
CA ASP A 700 -16.04 -21.20 -8.58
C ASP A 700 -16.95 -22.40 -8.93
N ASP A 701 -18.10 -22.55 -8.27
CA ASP A 701 -19.10 -23.57 -8.57
C ASP A 701 -19.62 -23.46 -10.01
N ALA A 702 -19.70 -22.27 -10.57
CA ALA A 702 -20.09 -22.01 -11.97
C ALA A 702 -18.92 -22.16 -12.97
N GLY A 703 -17.67 -22.36 -12.48
CA GLY A 703 -16.48 -22.48 -13.31
C GLY A 703 -15.92 -21.14 -13.83
N VAL A 704 -16.40 -20.01 -13.29
CA VAL A 704 -15.85 -18.68 -13.61
C VAL A 704 -14.50 -18.49 -12.92
N PRO A 705 -13.43 -18.14 -13.66
CA PRO A 705 -12.10 -17.99 -13.07
C PRO A 705 -12.06 -16.93 -11.95
N LEU A 706 -11.54 -17.29 -10.80
CA LEU A 706 -11.19 -16.36 -9.73
C LEU A 706 -9.75 -15.88 -9.91
N VAL A 707 -9.57 -14.57 -10.04
CA VAL A 707 -8.26 -13.99 -10.33
C VAL A 707 -7.90 -12.89 -9.32
N PRO A 708 -6.58 -12.75 -9.01
CA PRO A 708 -5.47 -13.55 -9.52
C PRO A 708 -5.52 -14.99 -9.02
N THR A 709 -5.20 -15.95 -9.91
CA THR A 709 -5.12 -17.37 -9.54
C THR A 709 -3.94 -17.62 -8.59
N GLU A 710 -3.95 -18.74 -7.86
CA GLU A 710 -2.86 -19.09 -6.94
C GLU A 710 -1.50 -19.17 -7.66
N SER A 711 -1.46 -19.77 -8.85
CA SER A 711 -0.25 -19.84 -9.67
C SER A 711 0.23 -18.45 -10.13
N MET A 712 -0.67 -17.55 -10.47
CA MET A 712 -0.33 -16.18 -10.83
C MET A 712 0.21 -15.40 -9.64
N ARG A 713 -0.41 -15.55 -8.44
CA ARG A 713 0.10 -14.93 -7.20
C ARG A 713 1.53 -15.37 -6.90
N ALA A 714 1.79 -16.68 -6.94
CA ALA A 714 3.12 -17.23 -6.69
C ALA A 714 4.17 -16.66 -7.66
N VAL A 715 3.84 -16.57 -8.95
CA VAL A 715 4.73 -16.00 -9.96
C VAL A 715 4.99 -14.51 -9.73
N LEU A 716 3.96 -13.74 -9.39
CA LEU A 716 4.10 -12.30 -9.09
C LEU A 716 4.98 -12.07 -7.85
N GLU A 717 4.77 -12.84 -6.79
CA GLU A 717 5.54 -12.78 -5.55
C GLU A 717 7.01 -13.14 -5.78
N GLU A 718 7.28 -14.25 -6.46
CA GLU A 718 8.64 -14.68 -6.78
C GLU A 718 9.39 -13.68 -7.66
N ALA A 719 8.73 -13.15 -8.69
CA ALA A 719 9.33 -12.16 -9.58
C ALA A 719 9.56 -10.81 -8.88
N ALA A 720 8.67 -10.40 -7.98
CA ALA A 720 8.83 -9.19 -7.19
C ALA A 720 10.06 -9.26 -6.28
N ILE A 721 10.22 -10.38 -5.57
CA ILE A 721 11.37 -10.63 -4.70
C ILE A 721 12.66 -10.73 -5.52
N THR A 722 12.64 -11.44 -6.64
CA THR A 722 13.79 -11.56 -7.53
C THR A 722 14.22 -10.20 -8.08
N ALA A 723 13.28 -9.39 -8.56
CA ALA A 723 13.57 -8.05 -9.04
C ALA A 723 14.18 -7.17 -7.94
N LEU A 724 13.64 -7.26 -6.70
CA LEU A 724 14.16 -6.52 -5.56
C LEU A 724 15.59 -6.96 -5.19
N ASP A 725 15.85 -8.26 -5.13
CA ASP A 725 17.16 -8.81 -4.79
C ASP A 725 18.23 -8.50 -5.86
N GLU A 726 17.82 -8.27 -7.10
CA GLU A 726 18.70 -7.84 -8.22
C GLU A 726 18.81 -6.30 -8.33
N GLY A 727 18.12 -5.54 -7.48
CA GLY A 727 18.17 -4.08 -7.47
C GLY A 727 17.30 -3.39 -8.51
N LEU A 728 16.35 -4.11 -9.11
CA LEU A 728 15.36 -3.57 -10.06
C LEU A 728 14.18 -2.95 -9.29
N PHE A 729 14.44 -1.87 -8.56
CA PHE A 729 13.51 -1.33 -7.55
C PHE A 729 12.19 -0.86 -8.13
N ASP A 730 12.18 -0.25 -9.32
CA ASP A 730 10.94 0.22 -9.94
C ASP A 730 10.06 -0.96 -10.38
N ILE A 731 10.66 -2.03 -10.93
CA ILE A 731 9.96 -3.26 -11.28
C ILE A 731 9.42 -3.91 -10.00
N ALA A 732 10.28 -4.07 -8.99
CA ALA A 732 9.89 -4.63 -7.70
C ALA A 732 8.74 -3.86 -7.07
N ARG A 733 8.78 -2.52 -7.07
CA ARG A 733 7.72 -1.66 -6.54
C ARG A 733 6.39 -1.89 -7.25
N VAL A 734 6.38 -1.96 -8.58
CA VAL A 734 5.16 -2.24 -9.35
C VAL A 734 4.60 -3.61 -8.97
N LEU A 735 5.41 -4.66 -8.99
CA LEU A 735 4.97 -6.02 -8.67
C LEU A 735 4.48 -6.15 -7.22
N LEU A 736 5.22 -5.58 -6.25
CA LEU A 736 4.83 -5.60 -4.84
C LEU A 736 3.53 -4.83 -4.60
N SER A 737 3.26 -3.75 -5.36
CA SER A 737 1.99 -3.05 -5.29
C SER A 737 0.81 -3.91 -5.77
N PHE A 738 1.02 -4.78 -6.76
CA PHE A 738 0.01 -5.77 -7.14
C PHE A 738 -0.15 -6.84 -6.07
N VAL A 739 0.95 -7.35 -5.51
CA VAL A 739 0.93 -8.34 -4.41
C VAL A 739 0.15 -7.81 -3.21
N PHE A 740 0.38 -6.55 -2.82
CA PHE A 740 -0.28 -5.91 -1.68
C PHE A 740 -1.81 -5.88 -1.80
N ARG A 741 -2.36 -5.81 -3.01
CA ARG A 741 -3.82 -5.76 -3.22
C ARG A 741 -4.56 -7.03 -2.81
N TYR A 742 -3.91 -8.17 -2.79
CA TYR A 742 -4.50 -9.44 -2.38
C TYR A 742 -3.87 -10.05 -1.12
N ARG A 743 -2.84 -9.39 -0.58
CA ARG A 743 -2.24 -9.73 0.72
C ARG A 743 -2.22 -8.51 1.61
N ASN A 744 -2.84 -8.63 2.77
CA ASN A 744 -2.78 -7.59 3.80
C ASN A 744 -1.58 -7.88 4.71
N ASP A 745 -0.42 -7.32 4.35
CA ASP A 745 0.86 -7.56 5.00
C ASP A 745 1.52 -6.21 5.36
N ASP A 746 1.57 -5.90 6.65
CA ASP A 746 2.08 -4.62 7.15
C ASP A 746 3.58 -4.44 6.84
N ALA A 747 4.38 -5.51 6.88
CA ALA A 747 5.80 -5.44 6.52
C ALA A 747 5.99 -5.10 5.04
N LEU A 748 5.10 -5.58 4.16
CA LEU A 748 5.13 -5.26 2.74
C LEU A 748 4.92 -3.76 2.47
N VAL A 749 4.07 -3.09 3.25
CA VAL A 749 3.89 -1.63 3.19
C VAL A 749 5.21 -0.91 3.52
N GLY A 750 5.91 -1.35 4.56
CA GLY A 750 7.22 -0.80 4.93
C GLY A 750 8.27 -1.00 3.83
N VAL A 751 8.28 -2.18 3.19
CA VAL A 751 9.16 -2.44 2.04
C VAL A 751 8.83 -1.50 0.87
N LEU A 752 7.55 -1.36 0.50
CA LEU A 752 7.12 -0.46 -0.58
C LEU A 752 7.55 0.98 -0.33
N ARG A 753 7.33 1.50 0.88
CA ARG A 753 7.76 2.86 1.27
C ARG A 753 9.27 3.03 1.17
N SER A 754 10.06 2.00 1.47
CA SER A 754 11.52 2.05 1.35
C SER A 754 12.03 2.17 -0.10
N LEU A 755 11.16 1.94 -1.09
CA LEU A 755 11.44 2.03 -2.53
C LEU A 755 10.97 3.36 -3.14
N GLU A 756 10.31 4.23 -2.38
CA GLU A 756 9.88 5.54 -2.86
C GLU A 756 11.08 6.48 -3.06
N THR A 757 10.99 7.38 -4.03
CA THR A 757 12.09 8.32 -4.36
C THR A 757 12.20 9.48 -3.37
N SER A 758 11.09 9.90 -2.78
CA SER A 758 11.04 10.91 -1.71
C SER A 758 10.77 10.24 -0.37
N LEU A 759 11.40 10.71 0.70
CA LEU A 759 11.14 10.20 2.05
C LEU A 759 9.94 10.89 2.71
N PHE A 760 9.67 12.17 2.39
CA PHE A 760 8.51 12.93 2.87
C PHE A 760 7.98 13.86 1.78
#